data_01bbff6e34e1a73807f49e06c50eaca0
#
_entry.id   01bbff6e34e1a73807f49e06c50eaca0
#
_cell.length_a   1.000
_cell.length_b   1.000
_cell.length_c   1.000
_cell.angle_alpha   90.00
_cell.angle_beta   90.00
_cell.angle_gamma   90.00
#
_symmetry.space_group_name_H-M   'P 1'
#
loop_
_entity.id
_entity.type
_entity.pdbx_description
1 polymer ?
#
loop_
_entity_poly.entity_id
_entity_poly.type
_entity_poly.pdbx_seq_one_letter_code
_entity_poly.pdbx_strand_id
1 'polypeptide(L)'
;DGDGIPNYLDIDSDNDGIFDVIEGGDGALDTNGDGVINFGDDAYSDSDRDGMDDDAEITPITNTDNDYLPDYLDIDSDNDGIQDVIEGGDGALDTNNDGVIDATDDGYSDEDGDGMDDDSEITSVIESDGDALPDYQDIDSDNDGIQDVIEGGDGALDTNGDGRIDINDVGFDDFDEDGMSDDSEITPPLNSDGDANPDYIDVDSDNDGIYDVTESGDGALDPNGDGAIDSNDNGYVDSDGDGMDDNSEITPQIDNDGDSLPNHLDMDSDNDGIYDIEEGGDGDLDTNADGVVDVNDDGFEDADGDGMDDDSESTPLTNTDNDALPDFIDIDSDNDGIQDVIEGGDGLLDTNGDGVIDSIDDGFEDVDGDGMADASEDTPVLDNDSDGVDDYQDLDSDNDGIFDVFEGGDGDGDTNGDGMIDSLDDGYVDSDNNGMSDVSELSDQPDTDFDPLSVDNDTIPDYLDLDSDDDGCYDVVEAGFVDEDGDGILGIGVPIVDNLGQVVTDGGDGYNDPIDADGNGVIDCLDALTLTVTLDSYPYNFNDPDQDENGITDTITTTLQGDALIISIDVSSEGDGLQVVYQWQISTDQGFTWYNVSESGLTGIEGETTSQLSISTLTVDDYDETMFRVLVTAPGYYCANVISGKIELDVKYKELHIPTGFSPGDGNQANDLWKIRGVREYPNNTVHIYNRWEVKVYEKQGYFNTWDGTSNTGFVDENTPLPEGVYFFVFEYGDGVIIDGKEYVKGYVYIRRKE
;
A
#
# COMPACT_ATOMS: atom_id res chain seq x y z
N ASP A 1 -51.44 4.49 36.53
CA ASP A 1 -50.65 5.69 36.56
C ASP A 1 -50.74 6.48 37.90
N GLY A 2 -51.91 6.67 38.50
CA GLY A 2 -52.06 7.38 39.78
C GLY A 2 -52.41 8.85 39.66
N ASP A 3 -52.80 9.35 38.53
CA ASP A 3 -53.20 10.74 38.20
C ASP A 3 -54.50 11.11 38.89
N GLY A 4 -55.35 10.16 39.16
CA GLY A 4 -56.63 10.29 39.85
C GLY A 4 -57.86 10.16 38.96
N ILE A 5 -57.72 9.91 37.69
CA ILE A 5 -58.71 9.45 36.74
C ILE A 5 -58.73 7.90 36.85
N PRO A 6 -59.86 7.24 36.96
CA PRO A 6 -59.89 5.79 36.95
C PRO A 6 -59.78 5.27 35.51
N ASN A 7 -59.02 4.18 35.27
CA ASN A 7 -58.74 3.60 33.95
C ASN A 7 -59.94 3.46 33.00
N TYR A 8 -61.16 3.28 33.48
CA TYR A 8 -62.38 3.20 32.63
C TYR A 8 -62.92 4.61 32.18
N LEU A 9 -62.30 5.68 32.56
CA LEU A 9 -62.55 7.05 32.15
C LEU A 9 -61.32 7.74 31.58
N ASP A 10 -60.25 7.03 31.57
CA ASP A 10 -58.95 7.41 31.15
C ASP A 10 -58.76 6.89 29.72
N ILE A 11 -58.12 7.61 28.87
CA ILE A 11 -57.86 7.19 27.49
C ILE A 11 -56.42 6.76 27.27
N ASP A 12 -55.61 6.87 28.31
CA ASP A 12 -54.20 6.49 28.38
C ASP A 12 -53.92 6.06 29.83
N SER A 13 -54.14 4.78 30.13
CA SER A 13 -54.28 4.29 31.51
C SER A 13 -52.96 4.10 32.27
N ASP A 14 -51.83 4.04 31.60
CA ASP A 14 -50.47 4.00 32.13
C ASP A 14 -49.69 5.29 31.88
N ASN A 15 -50.25 6.22 31.05
CA ASN A 15 -49.67 7.52 30.70
C ASN A 15 -48.38 7.45 29.89
N ASP A 16 -48.22 6.45 29.05
CA ASP A 16 -47.08 6.32 28.18
C ASP A 16 -47.16 7.11 26.87
N GLY A 17 -48.34 7.78 26.64
CA GLY A 17 -48.54 8.59 25.45
C GLY A 17 -49.20 7.85 24.29
N ILE A 18 -49.56 6.58 24.47
CA ILE A 18 -50.32 5.79 23.52
C ILE A 18 -51.77 5.63 24.00
N PHE A 19 -52.72 5.69 23.10
CA PHE A 19 -54.14 5.55 23.51
C PHE A 19 -54.48 4.08 23.85
N ASP A 20 -55.18 3.83 24.97
CA ASP A 20 -55.73 2.54 25.37
C ASP A 20 -56.46 1.79 24.22
N VAL A 21 -57.09 2.53 23.31
CA VAL A 21 -57.80 1.94 22.16
C VAL A 21 -56.87 1.36 21.11
N ILE A 22 -55.68 1.91 20.99
CA ILE A 22 -54.62 1.41 20.10
C ILE A 22 -54.03 0.17 20.71
N GLU A 23 -53.54 0.25 21.92
CA GLU A 23 -52.95 -0.83 22.67
C GLU A 23 -53.93 -2.01 22.92
N GLY A 24 -55.18 -1.70 23.12
CA GLY A 24 -56.23 -2.73 23.22
C GLY A 24 -56.54 -3.45 21.92
N GLY A 25 -55.91 -3.08 20.80
CA GLY A 25 -56.04 -3.69 19.49
C GLY A 25 -57.22 -3.17 18.64
N ASP A 26 -57.88 -2.13 19.07
CA ASP A 26 -59.04 -1.54 18.38
C ASP A 26 -58.77 -0.16 17.72
N GLY A 27 -57.50 0.27 17.67
CA GLY A 27 -57.11 1.56 17.10
C GLY A 27 -57.59 1.83 15.67
N ALA A 28 -57.79 0.79 14.86
CA ALA A 28 -58.35 0.93 13.53
C ALA A 28 -59.84 1.33 13.51
N LEU A 29 -60.55 1.21 14.62
CA LEU A 29 -61.94 1.63 14.79
C LEU A 29 -62.06 3.10 15.23
N ASP A 30 -61.05 3.64 15.88
CA ASP A 30 -60.95 5.08 16.15
C ASP A 30 -60.44 5.81 14.89
N THR A 31 -61.38 6.15 14.01
CA THR A 31 -61.07 6.73 12.69
C THR A 31 -60.83 8.23 12.74
N ASN A 32 -61.10 8.86 13.85
CA ASN A 32 -60.91 10.30 14.03
C ASN A 32 -59.70 10.63 14.92
N GLY A 33 -59.09 9.61 15.58
CA GLY A 33 -57.89 9.71 16.38
C GLY A 33 -58.09 10.55 17.65
N ASP A 34 -59.23 10.34 18.35
CA ASP A 34 -59.50 11.04 19.62
C ASP A 34 -59.44 10.08 20.84
N GLY A 35 -58.86 8.90 20.66
CA GLY A 35 -58.72 7.87 21.71
C GLY A 35 -60.03 7.18 22.13
N VAL A 36 -61.12 7.50 21.47
CA VAL A 36 -62.43 6.98 21.89
C VAL A 36 -63.27 6.47 20.72
N ILE A 37 -63.65 5.22 20.69
CA ILE A 37 -64.52 4.65 19.66
C ILE A 37 -65.97 5.06 19.90
N ASN A 38 -66.51 5.97 19.12
CA ASN A 38 -67.84 6.56 19.33
C ASN A 38 -68.54 6.95 17.99
N PHE A 39 -69.65 7.71 18.08
CA PHE A 39 -70.39 8.22 16.90
C PHE A 39 -69.59 9.19 16.01
N GLY A 40 -68.43 9.62 16.40
CA GLY A 40 -67.53 10.43 15.60
C GLY A 40 -66.82 9.60 14.53
N ASP A 41 -66.70 8.32 14.77
CA ASP A 41 -65.96 7.37 13.92
C ASP A 41 -66.74 6.85 12.75
N ASP A 42 -66.04 6.64 11.66
CA ASP A 42 -66.61 6.03 10.44
C ASP A 42 -66.84 4.53 10.71
N ALA A 43 -68.05 4.06 10.56
CA ALA A 43 -68.47 2.69 10.75
C ALA A 43 -68.86 2.26 12.17
N TYR A 44 -68.80 3.13 13.15
CA TYR A 44 -69.27 2.84 14.50
C TYR A 44 -70.66 2.18 14.49
N SER A 45 -70.81 1.07 15.18
CA SER A 45 -72.04 0.25 15.25
C SER A 45 -72.19 -0.38 16.63
N ASP A 46 -73.16 0.11 17.38
CA ASP A 46 -73.62 -0.45 18.65
C ASP A 46 -75.07 -0.97 18.44
N SER A 47 -75.23 -2.23 18.04
CA SER A 47 -76.51 -2.85 17.69
C SER A 47 -77.31 -3.28 18.88
N ASP A 48 -76.71 -3.67 19.96
CA ASP A 48 -77.35 -4.12 21.20
C ASP A 48 -77.53 -3.00 22.24
N ARG A 49 -76.81 -1.87 22.04
CA ARG A 49 -76.92 -0.66 22.83
C ARG A 49 -76.38 -0.78 24.26
N ASP A 50 -75.34 -1.44 24.38
CA ASP A 50 -74.62 -1.54 25.64
C ASP A 50 -73.58 -0.43 25.85
N GLY A 51 -73.20 0.27 24.76
CA GLY A 51 -72.33 1.43 24.79
C GLY A 51 -70.94 1.17 24.20
N MET A 52 -70.66 -0.04 23.74
CA MET A 52 -69.43 -0.45 23.05
C MET A 52 -69.75 -0.67 21.55
N ASP A 53 -68.77 -0.51 20.70
CA ASP A 53 -68.91 -0.87 19.27
C ASP A 53 -68.98 -2.38 19.12
N ASP A 54 -69.87 -2.85 18.20
CA ASP A 54 -70.06 -4.32 17.97
C ASP A 54 -68.77 -5.05 17.51
N ASP A 55 -67.86 -4.36 16.86
CA ASP A 55 -66.59 -4.92 16.40
C ASP A 55 -65.54 -4.92 17.54
N ALA A 56 -65.45 -3.90 18.36
CA ALA A 56 -64.62 -3.83 19.53
C ALA A 56 -64.92 -4.88 20.59
N GLU A 57 -66.23 -5.25 20.75
CA GLU A 57 -66.65 -6.31 21.67
C GLU A 57 -66.00 -7.68 21.44
N ILE A 58 -65.52 -7.92 20.24
CA ILE A 58 -64.96 -9.22 19.86
C ILE A 58 -63.40 -9.23 19.75
N THR A 59 -62.79 -8.07 19.83
CA THR A 59 -61.34 -7.98 19.87
C THR A 59 -60.82 -8.49 21.21
N PRO A 60 -59.90 -9.40 21.26
CA PRO A 60 -59.24 -9.75 22.52
C PRO A 60 -58.32 -8.60 22.95
N ILE A 61 -58.25 -8.32 24.22
CA ILE A 61 -57.28 -7.36 24.77
C ILE A 61 -55.88 -7.85 24.40
N THR A 62 -55.06 -6.95 23.90
CA THR A 62 -53.65 -7.21 23.56
C THR A 62 -52.84 -7.37 24.85
N ASN A 63 -51.83 -8.17 24.81
CA ASN A 63 -50.82 -8.42 25.82
C ASN A 63 -49.67 -9.08 25.10
N THR A 64 -48.72 -8.28 24.61
CA THR A 64 -47.73 -8.64 23.63
C THR A 64 -46.68 -9.60 24.19
N ASP A 65 -46.22 -9.36 25.39
CA ASP A 65 -45.24 -10.20 26.08
C ASP A 65 -45.87 -11.42 26.78
N ASN A 66 -47.19 -11.47 26.93
CA ASN A 66 -47.95 -12.51 27.62
C ASN A 66 -47.69 -12.58 29.14
N ASP A 67 -47.39 -11.52 29.78
CA ASP A 67 -47.21 -11.44 31.20
C ASP A 67 -48.58 -11.35 31.96
N TYR A 68 -48.69 -10.52 32.98
CA TYR A 68 -49.94 -10.35 33.73
C TYR A 68 -50.61 -9.00 33.52
N LEU A 69 -49.90 -8.04 32.88
CA LEU A 69 -50.41 -6.77 32.45
C LEU A 69 -50.84 -6.83 30.97
N PRO A 70 -51.91 -6.24 30.56
CA PRO A 70 -52.17 -6.00 29.16
C PRO A 70 -51.48 -4.66 28.73
N ASP A 71 -51.17 -4.52 27.48
CA ASP A 71 -50.39 -3.41 26.92
C ASP A 71 -50.85 -2.03 27.45
N TYR A 72 -52.10 -1.72 27.53
CA TYR A 72 -52.64 -0.45 28.03
C TYR A 72 -52.42 -0.19 29.55
N LEU A 73 -51.67 -1.01 30.24
CA LEU A 73 -51.26 -0.92 31.64
C LEU A 73 -49.80 -1.21 31.86
N ASP A 74 -49.05 -1.36 30.79
CA ASP A 74 -47.69 -1.84 30.73
C ASP A 74 -46.84 -0.78 30.07
N ILE A 75 -45.79 -0.34 30.67
CA ILE A 75 -44.91 0.70 30.11
C ILE A 75 -43.80 0.18 29.24
N ASP A 76 -43.77 -1.15 29.00
CA ASP A 76 -42.80 -1.89 28.18
C ASP A 76 -43.53 -3.12 27.64
N SER A 77 -44.41 -2.90 26.64
CA SER A 77 -45.44 -3.87 26.20
C SER A 77 -44.88 -5.18 25.63
N ASP A 78 -43.71 -5.18 25.04
CA ASP A 78 -43.04 -6.34 24.51
C ASP A 78 -41.89 -6.85 25.39
N ASN A 79 -41.53 -6.09 26.43
CA ASN A 79 -40.49 -6.43 27.40
C ASN A 79 -39.06 -6.45 26.84
N ASP A 80 -38.79 -5.63 25.85
CA ASP A 80 -37.45 -5.54 25.28
C ASP A 80 -36.49 -4.61 26.05
N GLY A 81 -37.06 -3.87 27.03
CA GLY A 81 -36.29 -2.95 27.87
C GLY A 81 -36.26 -1.51 27.40
N ILE A 82 -36.95 -1.19 26.30
CA ILE A 82 -37.21 0.17 25.85
C ILE A 82 -38.64 0.53 26.30
N GLN A 83 -38.85 1.74 26.72
CA GLN A 83 -40.17 2.15 27.23
C GLN A 83 -41.10 2.54 26.09
N ASP A 84 -42.37 2.11 26.13
CA ASP A 84 -43.42 2.40 25.14
C ASP A 84 -43.53 3.91 24.84
N VAL A 85 -43.30 4.77 25.82
CA VAL A 85 -43.29 6.25 25.64
C VAL A 85 -42.21 6.69 24.64
N ILE A 86 -41.08 5.98 24.55
CA ILE A 86 -39.97 6.25 23.64
C ILE A 86 -40.36 5.76 22.25
N GLU A 87 -40.76 4.51 22.14
CA GLU A 87 -41.16 3.85 20.91
C GLU A 87 -42.45 4.40 20.31
N GLY A 88 -43.35 4.86 21.15
CA GLY A 88 -44.56 5.59 20.74
C GLY A 88 -44.27 6.99 20.17
N GLY A 89 -43.02 7.48 20.34
CA GLY A 89 -42.58 8.77 19.80
C GLY A 89 -42.69 9.96 20.74
N ASP A 90 -43.10 9.75 21.97
CA ASP A 90 -43.32 10.81 22.97
C ASP A 90 -42.23 10.87 24.07
N GLY A 91 -41.13 10.10 23.93
CA GLY A 91 -40.04 10.10 24.91
C GLY A 91 -39.43 11.46 25.24
N ALA A 92 -39.61 12.48 24.38
CA ALA A 92 -39.19 13.85 24.69
C ALA A 92 -40.10 14.56 25.68
N LEU A 93 -41.31 14.06 25.92
CA LEU A 93 -42.31 14.61 26.88
C LEU A 93 -42.05 14.01 28.25
N ASP A 94 -41.61 12.77 28.35
CA ASP A 94 -41.11 12.18 29.60
C ASP A 94 -39.73 12.75 29.96
N THR A 95 -39.75 13.84 30.73
CA THR A 95 -38.52 14.60 31.06
C THR A 95 -37.77 14.04 32.27
N ASN A 96 -38.36 13.13 32.96
CA ASN A 96 -37.80 12.52 34.14
C ASN A 96 -37.35 11.03 33.89
N ASN A 97 -37.71 10.50 32.74
CA ASN A 97 -37.41 9.13 32.27
C ASN A 97 -37.93 8.06 33.25
N ASP A 98 -39.22 8.15 33.62
CA ASP A 98 -39.86 7.09 34.42
C ASP A 98 -40.93 6.29 33.62
N GLY A 99 -40.92 6.44 32.30
CA GLY A 99 -41.79 5.73 31.36
C GLY A 99 -43.21 6.28 31.26
N VAL A 100 -43.52 7.34 31.99
CA VAL A 100 -44.87 7.90 32.01
C VAL A 100 -44.84 9.43 31.80
N ILE A 101 -45.83 9.98 31.13
CA ILE A 101 -45.98 11.43 30.89
C ILE A 101 -46.97 11.97 31.89
N ASP A 102 -46.51 12.52 33.02
CA ASP A 102 -47.40 12.98 34.08
C ASP A 102 -47.06 14.38 34.63
N ALA A 103 -47.73 14.80 35.67
CA ALA A 103 -47.52 16.09 36.29
C ALA A 103 -46.15 16.33 36.94
N THR A 104 -45.26 15.33 36.94
CA THR A 104 -43.87 15.43 37.36
C THR A 104 -42.96 15.89 36.22
N ASP A 105 -43.43 15.81 34.97
CA ASP A 105 -42.72 16.24 33.80
C ASP A 105 -42.78 17.72 33.50
N ASP A 106 -41.70 18.26 32.93
CA ASP A 106 -41.61 19.68 32.57
C ASP A 106 -42.33 19.94 31.26
N GLY A 107 -43.59 20.33 31.33
CA GLY A 107 -44.40 20.67 30.17
C GLY A 107 -45.78 20.06 30.17
N TYR A 108 -45.97 19.03 30.95
CA TYR A 108 -47.21 18.28 31.06
C TYR A 108 -48.45 19.18 31.11
N SER A 109 -49.44 18.87 30.30
CA SER A 109 -50.71 19.64 30.20
C SER A 109 -51.84 18.73 29.71
N ASP A 110 -52.75 18.38 30.58
CA ASP A 110 -54.06 17.81 30.29
C ASP A 110 -55.14 18.86 30.52
N GLU A 111 -55.57 19.65 29.46
CA GLU A 111 -56.52 20.73 29.59
C GLU A 111 -57.97 20.25 29.59
N ASP A 112 -58.29 19.14 28.95
CA ASP A 112 -59.65 18.60 28.87
C ASP A 112 -59.98 17.53 29.93
N GLY A 113 -58.97 16.96 30.55
CA GLY A 113 -59.09 16.09 31.73
C GLY A 113 -59.52 14.68 31.39
N ASP A 114 -58.99 14.14 30.33
CA ASP A 114 -59.30 12.78 29.83
C ASP A 114 -58.22 11.74 30.16
N GLY A 115 -57.08 12.18 30.68
CA GLY A 115 -56.01 11.31 31.18
C GLY A 115 -54.70 11.42 30.44
N MET A 116 -54.70 11.81 29.18
CA MET A 116 -53.53 11.93 28.33
C MET A 116 -52.99 13.36 28.27
N ASP A 117 -51.72 13.56 28.03
CA ASP A 117 -51.12 14.87 27.77
C ASP A 117 -51.56 15.43 26.43
N ASP A 118 -51.94 16.76 26.41
CA ASP A 118 -52.45 17.43 25.18
C ASP A 118 -51.46 17.39 23.98
N ASP A 119 -50.16 17.25 24.22
CA ASP A 119 -49.12 17.16 23.17
C ASP A 119 -48.96 15.70 22.68
N SER A 120 -49.13 14.67 23.52
CA SER A 120 -49.16 13.26 23.13
C SER A 120 -50.32 12.88 22.25
N GLU A 121 -51.54 13.47 22.49
CA GLU A 121 -52.75 13.23 21.68
C GLU A 121 -52.55 13.42 20.15
N ILE A 122 -51.51 14.13 19.76
CA ILE A 122 -51.26 14.46 18.36
C ILE A 122 -50.10 13.66 17.76
N THR A 123 -49.38 12.91 18.58
CA THR A 123 -48.32 12.02 18.14
C THR A 123 -48.92 10.78 17.49
N SER A 124 -48.38 10.35 16.41
CA SER A 124 -48.77 9.08 15.79
C SER A 124 -47.80 8.02 16.28
N VAL A 125 -48.31 6.90 16.73
CA VAL A 125 -47.47 5.74 17.06
C VAL A 125 -46.50 5.44 15.93
N ILE A 126 -45.26 5.21 16.25
CA ILE A 126 -44.18 4.87 15.30
C ILE A 126 -44.32 3.43 14.86
N GLU A 127 -43.85 3.16 13.67
CA GLU A 127 -43.72 1.85 13.01
C GLU A 127 -42.62 2.03 12.00
N SER A 128 -41.43 1.56 12.32
CA SER A 128 -40.21 1.98 11.65
C SER A 128 -39.91 1.19 10.39
N ASP A 129 -40.20 -0.13 10.35
CA ASP A 129 -39.84 -1.04 9.28
C ASP A 129 -40.87 -1.24 8.17
N GLY A 130 -42.14 -0.85 8.36
CA GLY A 130 -43.23 -0.99 7.37
C GLY A 130 -43.97 -2.33 7.40
N ASP A 131 -43.84 -3.15 8.43
CA ASP A 131 -44.50 -4.44 8.54
C ASP A 131 -45.95 -4.36 9.07
N ALA A 132 -46.31 -3.39 9.82
CA ALA A 132 -47.60 -3.09 10.46
C ALA A 132 -47.68 -3.47 11.95
N LEU A 133 -46.60 -3.92 12.56
CA LEU A 133 -46.46 -3.99 14.02
C LEU A 133 -45.82 -2.69 14.47
N PRO A 134 -46.37 -1.95 15.43
CA PRO A 134 -45.73 -0.72 15.93
C PRO A 134 -44.54 -1.07 16.83
N ASP A 135 -43.57 -0.19 16.87
CA ASP A 135 -42.31 -0.41 17.56
C ASP A 135 -42.48 -0.90 19.00
N TYR A 136 -43.40 -0.33 19.78
CA TYR A 136 -43.67 -0.77 21.17
C TYR A 136 -44.26 -2.20 21.33
N GLN A 137 -44.43 -2.94 20.23
CA GLN A 137 -44.88 -4.34 20.21
C GLN A 137 -43.92 -5.25 19.43
N ASP A 138 -42.87 -4.68 18.91
CA ASP A 138 -41.90 -5.30 18.01
C ASP A 138 -40.57 -5.46 18.72
N ILE A 139 -39.94 -6.60 18.66
CA ILE A 139 -38.64 -6.86 19.30
C ILE A 139 -37.46 -6.67 18.33
N ASP A 140 -37.71 -6.16 17.12
CA ASP A 140 -36.75 -5.89 16.07
C ASP A 140 -37.34 -4.78 15.18
N SER A 141 -37.36 -3.54 15.70
CA SER A 141 -38.17 -2.42 15.21
C SER A 141 -37.79 -1.91 13.83
N ASP A 142 -36.57 -2.13 13.37
CA ASP A 142 -36.10 -1.81 12.02
C ASP A 142 -35.90 -3.06 11.13
N ASN A 143 -36.10 -4.25 11.73
CA ASN A 143 -35.99 -5.54 11.04
C ASN A 143 -34.60 -5.86 10.48
N ASP A 144 -33.53 -5.34 11.09
CA ASP A 144 -32.19 -5.63 10.67
C ASP A 144 -31.63 -6.99 11.14
N GLY A 145 -32.42 -7.65 12.02
CA GLY A 145 -32.08 -8.98 12.57
C GLY A 145 -31.31 -8.92 13.88
N ILE A 146 -31.15 -7.74 14.47
CA ILE A 146 -30.67 -7.55 15.83
C ILE A 146 -31.89 -7.22 16.72
N GLN A 147 -31.92 -7.72 17.92
CA GLN A 147 -33.05 -7.50 18.82
C GLN A 147 -32.92 -6.15 19.53
N ASP A 148 -34.02 -5.40 19.63
CA ASP A 148 -34.11 -4.09 20.30
C ASP A 148 -33.53 -4.13 21.74
N VAL A 149 -33.70 -5.22 22.46
CA VAL A 149 -33.11 -5.39 23.79
C VAL A 149 -31.59 -5.29 23.79
N ILE A 150 -30.94 -5.60 22.66
CA ILE A 150 -29.50 -5.51 22.51
C ILE A 150 -29.12 -4.08 22.19
N GLU A 151 -29.77 -3.50 21.20
CA GLU A 151 -29.54 -2.13 20.73
C GLU A 151 -30.04 -1.07 21.75
N GLY A 152 -31.05 -1.40 22.53
CA GLY A 152 -31.44 -0.64 23.70
C GLY A 152 -30.39 -0.62 24.82
N GLY A 153 -29.41 -1.51 24.74
CA GLY A 153 -28.30 -1.61 25.72
C GLY A 153 -28.53 -2.57 26.87
N ASP A 154 -29.62 -3.28 26.88
CA ASP A 154 -30.02 -4.19 27.95
C ASP A 154 -29.89 -5.69 27.61
N GLY A 155 -29.28 -6.03 26.48
CA GLY A 155 -29.06 -7.41 26.05
C GLY A 155 -28.37 -8.34 27.05
N ALA A 156 -27.68 -7.79 28.08
CA ALA A 156 -27.12 -8.57 29.17
C ALA A 156 -28.17 -9.02 30.18
N LEU A 157 -29.34 -8.45 30.20
CA LEU A 157 -30.47 -8.77 31.07
C LEU A 157 -31.31 -9.90 30.46
N ASP A 158 -31.44 -9.94 29.16
CA ASP A 158 -31.99 -11.10 28.45
C ASP A 158 -30.98 -12.27 28.50
N THR A 159 -31.12 -13.13 29.46
CA THR A 159 -30.18 -14.24 29.70
C THR A 159 -30.58 -15.50 28.93
N ASN A 160 -31.72 -15.48 28.32
CA ASN A 160 -32.23 -16.62 27.57
C ASN A 160 -32.19 -16.42 26.06
N GLY A 161 -32.03 -15.16 25.62
CA GLY A 161 -31.86 -14.76 24.22
C GLY A 161 -33.14 -14.91 23.42
N ASP A 162 -34.28 -14.46 23.97
CA ASP A 162 -35.56 -14.47 23.27
C ASP A 162 -36.09 -13.06 22.97
N GLY A 163 -35.19 -12.03 23.08
CA GLY A 163 -35.48 -10.65 22.79
C GLY A 163 -36.25 -9.91 23.88
N ARG A 164 -36.45 -10.52 25.03
CA ARG A 164 -37.30 -9.99 26.12
C ARG A 164 -36.67 -10.09 27.46
N ILE A 165 -36.90 -9.14 28.31
CA ILE A 165 -36.46 -9.15 29.71
C ILE A 165 -37.63 -9.54 30.61
N ASP A 166 -37.83 -10.83 30.85
CA ASP A 166 -39.00 -11.33 31.56
C ASP A 166 -38.66 -12.26 32.75
N ILE A 167 -39.67 -12.84 33.35
CA ILE A 167 -39.55 -13.75 34.49
C ILE A 167 -38.72 -15.02 34.20
N ASN A 168 -38.44 -15.35 32.94
CA ASN A 168 -37.61 -16.46 32.54
C ASN A 168 -36.13 -16.12 32.66
N ASP A 169 -35.79 -14.84 32.74
CA ASP A 169 -34.44 -14.37 32.85
C ASP A 169 -33.84 -14.41 34.22
N VAL A 170 -32.53 -14.60 34.29
CA VAL A 170 -31.81 -14.73 35.56
C VAL A 170 -31.54 -13.37 36.17
N GLY A 171 -32.39 -12.91 37.00
CA GLY A 171 -32.19 -11.67 37.72
C GLY A 171 -33.36 -10.70 37.58
N PHE A 172 -34.30 -11.02 36.73
CA PHE A 172 -35.51 -10.22 36.54
C PHE A 172 -36.16 -9.82 37.86
N ASP A 173 -36.43 -8.57 38.07
CA ASP A 173 -37.10 -7.98 39.22
C ASP A 173 -37.97 -6.78 38.73
N ASP A 174 -39.26 -6.85 38.82
CA ASP A 174 -40.23 -5.78 38.67
C ASP A 174 -40.93 -5.55 40.06
N PHE A 175 -40.54 -4.54 40.80
CA PHE A 175 -41.00 -4.30 42.16
C PHE A 175 -42.20 -3.35 42.27
N ASP A 176 -42.41 -2.46 41.35
CA ASP A 176 -43.55 -1.52 41.31
C ASP A 176 -44.70 -2.05 40.48
N GLU A 177 -44.50 -3.14 39.79
CA GLU A 177 -45.52 -3.89 39.03
C GLU A 177 -46.08 -3.05 37.86
N ASP A 178 -45.19 -2.36 37.11
CA ASP A 178 -45.53 -1.51 35.98
C ASP A 178 -45.31 -2.15 34.61
N GLY A 179 -44.69 -3.33 34.57
CA GLY A 179 -44.42 -4.14 33.37
C GLY A 179 -42.93 -4.26 33.07
N MET A 180 -42.19 -3.19 33.20
CA MET A 180 -40.76 -3.11 32.87
C MET A 180 -39.88 -3.67 33.98
N SER A 181 -38.70 -4.14 33.70
CA SER A 181 -37.69 -4.55 34.68
C SER A 181 -37.07 -3.37 35.39
N ASP A 182 -36.99 -3.34 36.75
CA ASP A 182 -36.34 -2.27 37.54
C ASP A 182 -34.88 -1.98 37.09
N ASP A 183 -34.20 -2.92 36.49
CA ASP A 183 -32.82 -2.74 36.02
C ASP A 183 -32.77 -2.13 34.61
N SER A 184 -33.76 -2.30 33.74
CA SER A 184 -33.89 -1.70 32.41
C SER A 184 -34.35 -0.23 32.48
N GLU A 185 -35.26 0.13 33.41
CA GLU A 185 -35.83 1.49 33.57
C GLU A 185 -34.80 2.64 33.56
N ILE A 186 -33.55 2.37 33.85
CA ILE A 186 -32.48 3.35 33.97
C ILE A 186 -31.53 3.38 32.78
N THR A 187 -31.70 2.52 31.84
CA THR A 187 -30.89 2.42 30.63
C THR A 187 -31.55 3.27 29.55
N PRO A 188 -30.96 4.33 29.04
CA PRO A 188 -31.49 4.98 27.86
C PRO A 188 -31.15 4.16 26.64
N PRO A 189 -31.96 4.11 25.58
CA PRO A 189 -31.58 3.47 24.33
C PRO A 189 -30.23 3.97 23.83
N LEU A 190 -29.44 3.09 23.24
CA LEU A 190 -28.16 3.45 22.65
C LEU A 190 -28.40 4.32 21.40
N ASN A 191 -27.39 5.05 21.03
CA ASN A 191 -27.32 5.85 19.80
C ASN A 191 -25.83 6.03 19.58
N SER A 192 -25.25 5.09 18.84
CA SER A 192 -23.80 4.88 18.78
C SER A 192 -23.10 5.94 17.94
N ASP A 193 -23.67 6.33 16.84
CA ASP A 193 -23.18 7.39 15.96
C ASP A 193 -23.52 8.82 16.45
N GLY A 194 -24.55 8.96 17.29
CA GLY A 194 -25.01 10.23 17.87
C GLY A 194 -25.87 11.10 16.94
N ASP A 195 -26.51 10.52 15.96
CA ASP A 195 -27.42 11.19 15.04
C ASP A 195 -28.82 11.45 15.65
N ALA A 196 -29.92 11.22 14.94
CA ALA A 196 -31.26 11.44 15.42
C ALA A 196 -32.03 10.14 15.71
N ASN A 197 -31.59 9.04 15.14
CA ASN A 197 -32.12 7.71 15.32
C ASN A 197 -31.33 6.99 16.44
N PRO A 198 -31.96 6.39 17.42
CA PRO A 198 -31.27 5.44 18.29
C PRO A 198 -31.10 4.08 17.58
N ASP A 199 -30.13 3.30 17.99
CA ASP A 199 -29.69 2.09 17.31
C ASP A 199 -30.84 1.13 16.95
N TYR A 200 -31.84 0.95 17.79
CA TYR A 200 -32.98 0.05 17.59
C TYR A 200 -33.94 0.43 16.41
N ILE A 201 -33.75 1.58 15.79
CA ILE A 201 -34.46 2.03 14.59
C ILE A 201 -33.52 2.60 13.54
N ASP A 202 -32.27 2.18 13.57
CA ASP A 202 -31.20 2.65 12.70
C ASP A 202 -30.57 1.45 12.02
N VAL A 203 -30.66 1.39 10.71
CA VAL A 203 -30.15 0.24 9.95
C VAL A 203 -28.65 0.25 9.71
N ASP A 204 -27.95 1.27 10.24
CA ASP A 204 -26.50 1.50 10.14
C ASP A 204 -26.05 2.22 11.41
N SER A 205 -26.04 1.50 12.55
CA SER A 205 -25.92 2.04 13.91
C SER A 205 -24.66 2.82 14.21
N ASP A 206 -23.55 2.57 13.50
CA ASP A 206 -22.30 3.30 13.65
C ASP A 206 -21.98 4.22 12.46
N ASN A 207 -22.85 4.21 11.42
CA ASN A 207 -22.76 5.08 10.24
C ASN A 207 -21.49 4.84 9.39
N ASP A 208 -21.00 3.62 9.35
CA ASP A 208 -19.85 3.24 8.54
C ASP A 208 -20.21 2.90 7.08
N GLY A 209 -21.51 2.94 6.74
CA GLY A 209 -21.99 2.68 5.40
C GLY A 209 -22.23 1.20 5.08
N ILE A 210 -22.15 0.32 6.06
CA ILE A 210 -22.52 -1.07 5.99
C ILE A 210 -23.79 -1.31 6.80
N TYR A 211 -24.76 -2.00 6.25
CA TYR A 211 -25.99 -2.31 6.98
C TYR A 211 -25.75 -3.27 8.16
N ASP A 212 -26.35 -3.00 9.30
CA ASP A 212 -26.31 -3.83 10.50
C ASP A 212 -26.74 -5.28 10.23
N VAL A 213 -27.73 -5.50 9.36
CA VAL A 213 -28.13 -6.84 8.90
C VAL A 213 -26.96 -7.63 8.26
N THR A 214 -26.01 -6.96 7.64
CA THR A 214 -24.84 -7.58 7.04
C THR A 214 -23.82 -7.93 8.12
N GLU A 215 -23.58 -7.04 9.02
CA GLU A 215 -22.61 -7.15 10.10
C GLU A 215 -23.06 -8.12 11.20
N SER A 216 -24.37 -8.18 11.48
CA SER A 216 -24.94 -9.20 12.35
C SER A 216 -24.78 -10.62 11.79
N GLY A 217 -24.51 -10.75 10.47
CA GLY A 217 -24.35 -12.03 9.76
C GLY A 217 -25.61 -12.55 9.10
N ASP A 218 -26.67 -11.78 9.14
CA ASP A 218 -27.96 -12.12 8.55
C ASP A 218 -28.21 -11.52 7.17
N GLY A 219 -27.24 -10.84 6.55
CA GLY A 219 -27.34 -10.28 5.20
C GLY A 219 -27.75 -11.25 4.09
N ALA A 220 -27.67 -12.58 4.32
CA ALA A 220 -28.23 -13.58 3.40
C ALA A 220 -29.76 -13.69 3.50
N LEU A 221 -30.38 -13.18 4.54
CA LEU A 221 -31.83 -13.11 4.76
C LEU A 221 -32.44 -11.87 4.12
N ASP A 222 -31.65 -10.83 3.91
CA ASP A 222 -31.98 -9.66 3.11
C ASP A 222 -31.48 -9.78 1.65
N PRO A 223 -32.14 -10.49 0.75
CA PRO A 223 -31.73 -10.63 -0.65
C PRO A 223 -32.10 -9.43 -1.53
N ASN A 224 -32.82 -8.48 -1.03
CA ASN A 224 -33.20 -7.28 -1.75
C ASN A 224 -32.25 -6.10 -1.46
N GLY A 225 -31.51 -6.18 -0.36
CA GLY A 225 -30.46 -5.26 0.01
C GLY A 225 -30.98 -3.88 0.39
N ASP A 226 -32.03 -3.83 1.22
CA ASP A 226 -32.60 -2.59 1.75
C ASP A 226 -32.39 -2.44 3.27
N GLY A 227 -31.51 -3.24 3.83
CA GLY A 227 -31.10 -3.20 5.23
C GLY A 227 -32.04 -3.92 6.19
N ALA A 228 -33.21 -4.34 5.74
CA ALA A 228 -34.23 -4.95 6.61
C ALA A 228 -34.60 -6.37 6.15
N ILE A 229 -34.93 -7.25 7.08
CA ILE A 229 -35.41 -8.62 6.83
C ILE A 229 -36.94 -8.62 6.96
N ASP A 230 -37.65 -8.34 5.87
CA ASP A 230 -39.08 -8.16 5.89
C ASP A 230 -39.87 -9.07 4.95
N SER A 231 -41.16 -8.82 4.85
CA SER A 231 -42.07 -9.62 3.98
C SER A 231 -41.81 -9.48 2.47
N ASN A 232 -40.93 -8.55 2.04
CA ASN A 232 -40.48 -8.42 0.65
C ASN A 232 -39.37 -9.41 0.35
N ASP A 233 -38.73 -9.94 1.35
CA ASP A 233 -37.68 -10.91 1.19
C ASP A 233 -38.15 -12.33 0.94
N ASN A 234 -37.39 -13.00 0.13
CA ASN A 234 -37.77 -14.34 -0.28
C ASN A 234 -37.29 -15.37 0.74
N GLY A 235 -38.04 -15.55 1.77
CA GLY A 235 -37.73 -16.53 2.81
C GLY A 235 -38.20 -16.10 4.18
N TYR A 236 -38.55 -14.83 4.33
CA TYR A 236 -39.08 -14.25 5.55
C TYR A 236 -40.20 -15.12 6.18
N VAL A 237 -40.08 -15.39 7.42
CA VAL A 237 -41.03 -16.13 8.23
C VAL A 237 -40.97 -15.66 9.67
N ASP A 238 -41.94 -14.92 10.09
CA ASP A 238 -42.26 -14.67 11.48
C ASP A 238 -43.47 -15.57 11.87
N SER A 239 -43.26 -16.53 12.75
CA SER A 239 -44.29 -17.54 13.10
C SER A 239 -45.01 -17.22 14.39
N ASP A 240 -44.44 -16.51 15.29
CA ASP A 240 -45.03 -16.14 16.57
C ASP A 240 -45.56 -14.69 16.56
N GLY A 241 -45.15 -13.85 15.61
CA GLY A 241 -45.74 -12.55 15.35
C GLY A 241 -45.17 -11.51 16.32
N ASP A 242 -43.86 -11.54 16.54
CA ASP A 242 -43.13 -10.66 17.45
C ASP A 242 -42.27 -9.62 16.72
N GLY A 243 -42.33 -9.58 15.39
CA GLY A 243 -41.61 -8.66 14.52
C GLY A 243 -40.42 -9.27 13.82
N MET A 244 -39.63 -10.05 14.49
CA MET A 244 -38.37 -10.61 13.98
C MET A 244 -38.55 -11.86 13.12
N ASP A 245 -37.70 -12.13 12.14
CA ASP A 245 -37.70 -13.39 11.35
C ASP A 245 -37.21 -14.58 12.19
N ASP A 246 -37.95 -15.74 12.16
CA ASP A 246 -37.64 -16.98 12.88
C ASP A 246 -36.14 -17.44 12.72
N ASN A 247 -35.41 -17.01 11.68
CA ASN A 247 -34.03 -17.41 11.48
C ASN A 247 -33.06 -16.39 12.09
N SER A 248 -33.36 -15.12 12.10
CA SER A 248 -32.54 -14.08 12.75
C SER A 248 -32.49 -14.27 14.27
N GLU A 249 -33.61 -14.62 14.91
CA GLU A 249 -33.69 -14.91 16.36
C GLU A 249 -32.61 -15.86 16.89
N ILE A 250 -32.01 -16.67 16.05
CA ILE A 250 -31.01 -17.67 16.44
C ILE A 250 -29.58 -17.31 16.04
N THR A 251 -29.40 -16.22 15.33
CA THR A 251 -28.07 -15.75 14.93
C THR A 251 -27.41 -15.04 16.13
N PRO A 252 -26.24 -15.46 16.59
CA PRO A 252 -25.54 -14.72 17.62
C PRO A 252 -24.89 -13.48 16.99
N GLN A 253 -24.83 -12.38 17.69
CA GLN A 253 -24.07 -11.23 17.24
C GLN A 253 -22.63 -11.63 16.93
N ILE A 254 -22.09 -11.02 15.89
CA ILE A 254 -20.71 -11.21 15.44
C ILE A 254 -19.82 -10.15 16.10
N ASP A 255 -18.65 -10.54 16.46
CA ASP A 255 -17.55 -9.81 17.06
C ASP A 255 -16.30 -10.48 16.50
N ASN A 256 -15.80 -9.99 15.36
CA ASN A 256 -14.81 -10.70 14.56
C ASN A 256 -13.42 -10.68 15.19
N ASP A 257 -13.00 -9.56 15.73
CA ASP A 257 -11.70 -9.38 16.36
C ASP A 257 -11.68 -9.86 17.82
N GLY A 258 -12.85 -9.95 18.47
CA GLY A 258 -13.01 -10.45 19.83
C GLY A 258 -12.73 -9.45 20.94
N ASP A 259 -12.81 -8.18 20.66
CA ASP A 259 -12.59 -7.10 21.62
C ASP A 259 -13.78 -6.87 22.57
N SER A 260 -14.96 -7.29 22.21
CA SER A 260 -16.27 -7.24 22.87
C SER A 260 -17.19 -6.11 22.38
N LEU A 261 -16.82 -5.42 21.32
CA LEU A 261 -17.71 -4.58 20.54
C LEU A 261 -18.23 -5.45 19.39
N PRO A 262 -19.54 -5.57 19.14
CA PRO A 262 -20.01 -6.29 17.97
C PRO A 262 -19.83 -5.45 16.70
N ASN A 263 -19.69 -6.12 15.57
CA ASN A 263 -19.36 -5.47 14.30
C ASN A 263 -20.25 -4.24 13.96
N HIS A 264 -21.56 -4.33 14.13
CA HIS A 264 -22.50 -3.23 13.84
C HIS A 264 -22.34 -1.98 14.72
N LEU A 265 -21.40 -1.96 15.63
CA LEU A 265 -21.02 -0.84 16.48
C LEU A 265 -19.53 -0.57 16.45
N ASP A 266 -18.80 -1.22 15.54
CA ASP A 266 -17.35 -1.24 15.49
C ASP A 266 -16.88 -0.72 14.13
N MET A 267 -16.20 0.39 14.11
CA MET A 267 -15.74 1.05 12.88
C MET A 267 -14.50 0.41 12.25
N ASP A 268 -13.98 -0.69 12.84
CA ASP A 268 -12.82 -1.46 12.37
C ASP A 268 -13.00 -2.92 12.83
N SER A 269 -13.97 -3.60 12.20
CA SER A 269 -14.52 -4.91 12.63
C SER A 269 -13.50 -6.04 12.74
N ASP A 270 -12.39 -5.97 12.04
CA ASP A 270 -11.31 -6.95 12.14
C ASP A 270 -10.03 -6.38 12.79
N ASN A 271 -10.06 -5.08 13.17
CA ASN A 271 -8.98 -4.39 13.88
C ASN A 271 -7.64 -4.36 13.12
N ASP A 272 -7.69 -4.27 11.81
CA ASP A 272 -6.48 -4.18 10.99
C ASP A 272 -5.97 -2.73 10.83
N GLY A 273 -6.77 -1.75 11.30
CA GLY A 273 -6.41 -0.33 11.29
C GLY A 273 -6.90 0.41 10.04
N ILE A 274 -7.77 -0.19 9.24
CA ILE A 274 -8.52 0.44 8.16
C ILE A 274 -9.97 0.55 8.62
N TYR A 275 -10.63 1.66 8.34
CA TYR A 275 -12.04 1.81 8.69
C TYR A 275 -12.93 0.94 7.79
N ASP A 276 -13.97 0.33 8.36
CA ASP A 276 -14.96 -0.47 7.64
C ASP A 276 -15.60 0.30 6.48
N ILE A 277 -15.79 1.61 6.62
CA ILE A 277 -16.32 2.46 5.54
C ILE A 277 -15.40 2.48 4.30
N GLU A 278 -14.10 2.45 4.47
CA GLU A 278 -13.14 2.39 3.35
C GLU A 278 -13.24 1.02 2.69
N GLU A 279 -13.27 -0.02 3.48
CA GLU A 279 -13.35 -1.41 3.04
C GLU A 279 -14.73 -1.80 2.49
N GLY A 280 -15.78 -1.22 3.06
CA GLY A 280 -17.15 -1.32 2.53
C GLY A 280 -17.32 -0.71 1.15
N GLY A 281 -16.45 0.26 0.82
CA GLY A 281 -16.42 0.91 -0.49
C GLY A 281 -17.00 2.31 -0.54
N ASP A 282 -17.33 2.90 0.60
CA ASP A 282 -17.93 4.23 0.74
C ASP A 282 -16.98 5.31 1.27
N GLY A 283 -15.70 5.03 1.39
CA GLY A 283 -14.68 5.98 1.85
C GLY A 283 -14.64 7.33 1.13
N ASP A 284 -15.09 7.42 -0.13
CA ASP A 284 -15.25 8.70 -0.84
C ASP A 284 -16.39 9.57 -0.25
N LEU A 285 -17.30 9.01 0.53
CA LEU A 285 -18.43 9.71 1.19
C LEU A 285 -18.00 10.32 2.51
N ASP A 286 -17.13 9.68 3.26
CA ASP A 286 -16.48 10.24 4.44
C ASP A 286 -15.48 11.33 4.02
N THR A 287 -15.94 12.56 3.95
CA THR A 287 -15.11 13.69 3.47
C THR A 287 -14.27 14.33 4.56
N ASN A 288 -14.50 13.94 5.79
CA ASN A 288 -13.79 14.46 6.95
C ASN A 288 -12.80 13.45 7.55
N ALA A 289 -12.87 12.21 7.11
CA ALA A 289 -12.04 11.07 7.51
C ALA A 289 -12.09 10.82 9.03
N ASP A 290 -13.29 10.59 9.54
CA ASP A 290 -13.52 10.18 10.93
C ASP A 290 -14.21 8.80 11.03
N GLY A 291 -14.26 8.06 9.91
CA GLY A 291 -14.77 6.70 9.84
C GLY A 291 -16.28 6.57 9.68
N VAL A 292 -17.02 7.67 9.66
CA VAL A 292 -18.48 7.66 9.56
C VAL A 292 -18.99 8.56 8.44
N VAL A 293 -20.17 8.26 7.89
CA VAL A 293 -20.88 9.14 6.94
C VAL A 293 -22.02 9.83 7.64
N ASP A 294 -21.80 11.07 8.04
CA ASP A 294 -22.79 11.83 8.82
C ASP A 294 -23.09 13.24 8.27
N VAL A 295 -23.88 14.00 9.01
CA VAL A 295 -24.26 15.39 8.65
C VAL A 295 -23.07 16.36 8.55
N ASN A 296 -21.87 15.98 8.97
CA ASN A 296 -20.66 16.79 8.85
C ASN A 296 -20.00 16.61 7.49
N ASP A 297 -20.36 15.58 6.73
CA ASP A 297 -19.82 15.29 5.42
C ASP A 297 -20.45 16.09 4.29
N ASP A 298 -19.65 16.39 3.27
CA ASP A 298 -20.09 17.17 2.11
C ASP A 298 -20.90 16.29 1.14
N GLY A 299 -22.18 16.11 1.39
CA GLY A 299 -23.04 15.34 0.49
C GLY A 299 -24.10 14.53 1.21
N PHE A 300 -23.90 14.27 2.47
CA PHE A 300 -24.81 13.47 3.30
C PHE A 300 -26.29 13.84 3.05
N GLU A 301 -27.11 12.87 2.73
CA GLU A 301 -28.55 12.98 2.47
C GLU A 301 -29.24 11.66 2.87
N ASP A 302 -29.84 11.60 4.01
CA ASP A 302 -30.77 10.56 4.44
C ASP A 302 -32.22 11.06 4.21
N ALA A 303 -32.88 10.55 3.21
CA ALA A 303 -34.19 11.09 2.77
C ALA A 303 -35.37 10.28 3.27
N ASP A 304 -35.24 9.06 3.57
CA ASP A 304 -36.27 8.17 4.15
C ASP A 304 -36.18 8.10 5.68
N GLY A 305 -35.05 8.40 6.26
CA GLY A 305 -34.88 8.60 7.69
C GLY A 305 -34.65 7.28 8.43
N ASP A 306 -33.91 6.35 7.78
CA ASP A 306 -33.62 5.02 8.31
C ASP A 306 -32.24 4.92 8.99
N GLY A 307 -31.47 6.04 8.98
CA GLY A 307 -30.16 6.16 9.60
C GLY A 307 -29.03 6.22 8.59
N MET A 308 -29.08 5.45 7.54
CA MET A 308 -28.02 5.36 6.52
C MET A 308 -28.07 6.50 5.47
N ASP A 309 -26.95 6.85 4.85
CA ASP A 309 -26.90 7.82 3.75
C ASP A 309 -27.46 7.24 2.44
N ASP A 310 -28.34 8.01 1.71
CA ASP A 310 -28.98 7.56 0.44
C ASP A 310 -27.96 7.07 -0.64
N ASP A 311 -26.71 7.53 -0.63
CA ASP A 311 -25.68 7.12 -1.58
C ASP A 311 -24.98 5.81 -1.10
N SER A 312 -24.78 5.61 0.21
CA SER A 312 -24.24 4.36 0.79
C SER A 312 -25.16 3.18 0.54
N GLU A 313 -26.50 3.33 0.69
CA GLU A 313 -27.48 2.29 0.36
C GLU A 313 -27.31 1.65 -1.03
N SER A 314 -26.72 2.35 -1.94
CA SER A 314 -26.55 1.90 -3.32
C SER A 314 -25.19 1.32 -3.63
N THR A 315 -24.24 1.40 -2.71
CA THR A 315 -22.88 0.87 -2.86
C THR A 315 -22.90 -0.64 -2.59
N PRO A 316 -22.40 -1.46 -3.48
CA PRO A 316 -22.26 -2.87 -3.18
C PRO A 316 -21.06 -3.07 -2.28
N LEU A 317 -21.22 -3.83 -1.23
CA LEU A 317 -20.14 -4.22 -0.33
C LEU A 317 -18.93 -4.78 -1.09
N THR A 318 -17.74 -4.32 -0.77
CA THR A 318 -16.50 -4.76 -1.39
C THR A 318 -16.10 -6.16 -0.90
N ASN A 319 -15.52 -6.93 -1.78
CA ASN A 319 -14.94 -8.25 -1.54
C ASN A 319 -13.96 -8.47 -2.69
N THR A 320 -12.73 -8.07 -2.46
CA THR A 320 -11.70 -7.92 -3.49
C THR A 320 -11.29 -9.24 -4.11
N ASP A 321 -11.01 -10.25 -3.33
CA ASP A 321 -10.62 -11.58 -3.78
C ASP A 321 -11.78 -12.49 -4.22
N ASN A 322 -13.03 -12.09 -3.91
CA ASN A 322 -14.28 -12.84 -4.16
C ASN A 322 -14.37 -14.19 -3.42
N ASP A 323 -13.84 -14.28 -2.24
CA ASP A 323 -13.98 -15.46 -1.40
C ASP A 323 -15.31 -15.44 -0.61
N ALA A 324 -15.36 -15.73 0.67
CA ALA A 324 -16.57 -15.78 1.47
C ALA A 324 -16.66 -14.64 2.49
N LEU A 325 -15.57 -13.90 2.71
CA LEU A 325 -15.49 -12.76 3.59
C LEU A 325 -15.49 -11.48 2.74
N PRO A 326 -16.22 -10.46 3.09
CA PRO A 326 -16.02 -9.12 2.56
C PRO A 326 -14.80 -8.47 3.22
N ASP A 327 -14.26 -7.45 2.57
CA ASP A 327 -12.99 -6.84 2.97
C ASP A 327 -12.98 -6.36 4.44
N PHE A 328 -14.06 -5.77 4.96
CA PHE A 328 -14.16 -5.25 6.32
C PHE A 328 -14.02 -6.30 7.46
N ILE A 329 -13.94 -7.56 7.14
CA ILE A 329 -13.71 -8.68 8.08
C ILE A 329 -12.66 -9.67 7.56
N ASP A 330 -11.78 -9.22 6.67
CA ASP A 330 -10.77 -10.03 6.01
C ASP A 330 -9.39 -9.36 6.17
N ILE A 331 -8.50 -9.93 6.93
CA ILE A 331 -7.18 -9.35 7.22
C ILE A 331 -6.15 -9.48 6.08
N ASP A 332 -6.55 -9.98 4.92
CA ASP A 332 -5.75 -10.14 3.69
C ASP A 332 -6.71 -10.05 2.49
N SER A 333 -7.30 -8.86 2.29
CA SER A 333 -8.45 -8.60 1.40
C SER A 333 -8.24 -9.00 -0.06
N ASP A 334 -7.02 -8.95 -0.57
CA ASP A 334 -6.68 -9.37 -1.93
C ASP A 334 -6.03 -10.76 -2.00
N ASN A 335 -5.80 -11.39 -0.84
CA ASN A 335 -5.23 -12.74 -0.69
C ASN A 335 -3.82 -12.89 -1.30
N ASP A 336 -3.01 -11.85 -1.25
CA ASP A 336 -1.64 -11.91 -1.74
C ASP A 336 -0.64 -12.42 -0.70
N GLY A 337 -1.09 -12.53 0.57
CA GLY A 337 -0.31 -13.04 1.69
C GLY A 337 0.42 -11.95 2.47
N ILE A 338 0.18 -10.68 2.19
CA ILE A 338 0.55 -9.54 3.03
C ILE A 338 -0.72 -9.12 3.79
N GLN A 339 -0.59 -8.79 5.05
CA GLN A 339 -1.73 -8.42 5.89
C GLN A 339 -2.13 -6.96 5.63
N ASP A 340 -3.43 -6.67 5.60
CA ASP A 340 -4.00 -5.34 5.36
C ASP A 340 -3.48 -4.31 6.37
N VAL A 341 -3.27 -4.68 7.63
CA VAL A 341 -2.62 -3.82 8.64
C VAL A 341 -1.25 -3.29 8.19
N ILE A 342 -0.52 -4.06 7.39
CA ILE A 342 0.79 -3.67 6.85
C ILE A 342 0.60 -2.72 5.66
N GLU A 343 -0.27 -3.06 4.76
CA GLU A 343 -0.54 -2.33 3.53
C GLU A 343 -1.33 -1.05 3.79
N GLY A 344 -2.24 -1.05 4.76
CA GLY A 344 -2.90 0.14 5.28
C GLY A 344 -1.94 1.13 5.95
N GLY A 345 -0.76 0.65 6.36
CA GLY A 345 0.31 1.51 6.89
C GLY A 345 0.53 1.41 8.40
N ASP A 346 -0.23 0.61 9.10
CA ASP A 346 -0.21 0.47 10.56
C ASP A 346 0.48 -0.79 11.08
N GLY A 347 1.15 -1.55 10.25
CA GLY A 347 1.89 -2.76 10.63
C GLY A 347 2.90 -2.60 11.78
N LEU A 348 3.30 -1.36 12.13
CA LEU A 348 4.12 -1.12 13.33
C LEU A 348 3.31 -1.12 14.63
N LEU A 349 2.01 -1.01 14.57
CA LEU A 349 1.10 -1.06 15.72
C LEU A 349 0.77 -2.50 16.09
N ASP A 350 0.62 -3.37 15.12
CA ASP A 350 0.59 -4.81 15.34
C ASP A 350 1.99 -5.30 15.76
N THR A 351 2.20 -5.44 17.04
CA THR A 351 3.51 -5.83 17.61
C THR A 351 3.66 -7.32 17.78
N ASN A 352 2.60 -8.05 17.58
CA ASN A 352 2.58 -9.50 17.72
C ASN A 352 2.48 -10.23 16.36
N GLY A 353 2.09 -9.50 15.29
CA GLY A 353 2.05 -9.97 13.91
C GLY A 353 0.95 -11.00 13.65
N ASP A 354 -0.24 -10.75 14.17
CA ASP A 354 -1.40 -11.59 13.88
C ASP A 354 -2.42 -10.92 12.96
N GLY A 355 -2.07 -9.75 12.42
CA GLY A 355 -2.89 -9.00 11.47
C GLY A 355 -3.87 -8.04 12.10
N VAL A 356 -3.99 -8.02 13.41
CA VAL A 356 -4.94 -7.19 14.15
C VAL A 356 -4.24 -6.27 15.15
N ILE A 357 -4.78 -5.10 15.39
CA ILE A 357 -4.26 -4.12 16.37
C ILE A 357 -5.14 -4.18 17.61
N ASP A 358 -4.80 -5.01 18.58
CA ASP A 358 -5.64 -5.29 19.75
C ASP A 358 -4.96 -5.01 21.10
N SER A 359 -5.66 -5.33 22.16
CA SER A 359 -5.19 -5.18 23.54
C SER A 359 -3.96 -6.05 23.91
N ILE A 360 -3.50 -6.93 23.04
CA ILE A 360 -2.29 -7.74 23.21
C ILE A 360 -1.06 -6.94 22.76
N ASP A 361 -1.24 -5.96 21.89
CA ASP A 361 -0.16 -5.15 21.35
C ASP A 361 0.42 -4.11 22.30
N ASP A 362 1.72 -3.86 22.14
CA ASP A 362 2.47 -2.93 23.01
C ASP A 362 2.15 -1.47 22.63
N GLY A 363 1.09 -0.90 23.17
CA GLY A 363 0.75 0.52 23.01
C GLY A 363 -0.68 0.77 22.58
N PHE A 364 -1.45 -0.29 22.39
CA PHE A 364 -2.87 -0.19 22.09
C PHE A 364 -3.60 0.73 23.08
N GLU A 365 -4.30 1.70 22.61
CA GLU A 365 -5.23 2.57 23.34
C GLU A 365 -6.42 2.84 22.39
N ASP A 366 -7.60 2.48 22.77
CA ASP A 366 -8.87 2.90 22.27
C ASP A 366 -9.60 3.65 23.41
N VAL A 367 -9.75 4.95 23.27
CA VAL A 367 -10.19 5.82 24.38
C VAL A 367 -11.67 6.24 24.24
N ASP A 368 -12.17 6.37 23.07
CA ASP A 368 -13.55 6.70 22.75
C ASP A 368 -14.42 5.46 22.62
N GLY A 369 -13.82 4.30 22.33
CA GLY A 369 -14.50 3.02 22.36
C GLY A 369 -15.33 2.78 21.11
N ASP A 370 -14.77 3.14 19.97
CA ASP A 370 -15.37 3.02 18.64
C ASP A 370 -14.89 1.79 17.85
N GLY A 371 -14.06 0.95 18.50
CA GLY A 371 -13.48 -0.26 17.93
C GLY A 371 -12.07 -0.04 17.40
N MET A 372 -11.79 1.04 16.72
CA MET A 372 -10.49 1.34 16.16
C MET A 372 -9.46 1.81 17.19
N ALA A 373 -8.19 1.55 16.99
CA ALA A 373 -7.13 2.05 17.85
C ALA A 373 -6.87 3.54 17.64
N ASP A 374 -6.82 4.40 18.74
CA ASP A 374 -6.52 5.86 18.69
C ASP A 374 -5.34 6.21 17.76
N ALA A 375 -4.44 5.29 17.51
CA ALA A 375 -3.23 5.53 16.73
C ALA A 375 -3.41 5.26 15.24
N SER A 376 -4.35 4.42 14.86
CA SER A 376 -4.70 4.12 13.46
C SER A 376 -5.60 5.21 12.86
N GLU A 377 -6.49 5.82 13.65
CA GLU A 377 -7.42 6.87 13.19
C GLU A 377 -6.80 8.03 12.39
N ASP A 378 -5.53 8.36 12.64
CA ASP A 378 -4.80 9.43 11.91
C ASP A 378 -4.05 8.87 10.67
N THR A 379 -4.07 7.56 10.38
CA THR A 379 -3.35 6.93 9.28
C THR A 379 -4.25 6.90 8.03
N PRO A 380 -3.88 7.54 6.95
CA PRO A 380 -4.64 7.43 5.71
C PRO A 380 -4.33 6.10 5.03
N VAL A 381 -5.29 5.46 4.44
CA VAL A 381 -5.09 4.29 3.56
C VAL A 381 -4.07 4.63 2.48
N LEU A 382 -3.19 3.69 2.16
CA LEU A 382 -2.09 3.89 1.23
C LEU A 382 -2.50 3.47 -0.20
N ASP A 383 -2.08 4.28 -1.17
CA ASP A 383 -2.11 4.04 -2.62
C ASP A 383 -0.74 4.52 -3.13
N ASN A 384 0.28 3.65 -3.06
CA ASN A 384 1.68 4.04 -3.24
C ASN A 384 2.02 4.44 -4.67
N ASP A 385 1.48 3.80 -5.67
CA ASP A 385 1.71 4.12 -7.07
C ASP A 385 0.72 5.15 -7.64
N SER A 386 -0.35 5.45 -6.90
CA SER A 386 -1.37 6.45 -7.21
C SER A 386 -2.20 6.15 -8.45
N ASP A 387 -2.55 4.90 -8.65
CA ASP A 387 -3.39 4.46 -9.76
C ASP A 387 -4.89 4.41 -9.42
N GLY A 388 -5.22 4.47 -8.13
CA GLY A 388 -6.56 4.56 -7.55
C GLY A 388 -7.14 3.24 -7.08
N VAL A 389 -6.31 2.23 -6.86
CA VAL A 389 -6.55 1.04 -6.05
C VAL A 389 -5.66 1.18 -4.82
N ASP A 390 -6.18 0.94 -3.67
CA ASP A 390 -5.41 1.03 -2.42
C ASP A 390 -4.54 -0.21 -2.24
N ASP A 391 -3.40 -0.09 -1.56
CA ASP A 391 -2.40 -1.16 -1.51
C ASP A 391 -2.99 -2.48 -0.99
N TYR A 392 -3.88 -2.48 -0.01
CA TYR A 392 -4.53 -3.67 0.54
C TYR A 392 -5.52 -4.38 -0.40
N GLN A 393 -5.80 -3.79 -1.56
CA GLN A 393 -6.66 -4.34 -2.62
C GLN A 393 -5.90 -4.54 -3.93
N ASP A 394 -4.59 -4.24 -3.94
CA ASP A 394 -3.74 -4.17 -5.12
C ASP A 394 -2.71 -5.30 -5.14
N LEU A 395 -2.82 -6.21 -6.08
CA LEU A 395 -1.89 -7.33 -6.26
C LEU A 395 -0.51 -6.94 -6.83
N ASP A 396 -0.26 -5.65 -7.10
CA ASP A 396 0.98 -5.09 -7.69
C ASP A 396 1.13 -3.63 -7.27
N SER A 397 1.27 -3.37 -5.96
CA SER A 397 1.21 -2.06 -5.30
C SER A 397 2.21 -1.01 -5.80
N ASP A 398 3.27 -1.41 -6.50
CA ASP A 398 4.23 -0.48 -7.13
C ASP A 398 4.15 -0.47 -8.67
N ASN A 399 3.26 -1.29 -9.25
CA ASN A 399 2.98 -1.39 -10.69
C ASN A 399 4.21 -1.78 -11.53
N ASP A 400 5.12 -2.57 -11.01
CA ASP A 400 6.31 -3.02 -11.73
C ASP A 400 6.05 -4.29 -12.58
N GLY A 401 4.92 -4.97 -12.34
CA GLY A 401 4.46 -6.16 -13.06
C GLY A 401 4.87 -7.48 -12.42
N ILE A 402 5.35 -7.43 -11.19
CA ILE A 402 5.52 -8.58 -10.31
C ILE A 402 4.38 -8.52 -9.29
N PHE A 403 3.81 -9.62 -8.95
CA PHE A 403 2.79 -9.66 -7.91
C PHE A 403 3.41 -9.56 -6.51
N ASP A 404 2.75 -8.85 -5.62
CA ASP A 404 3.18 -8.63 -4.24
C ASP A 404 3.36 -9.94 -3.46
N VAL A 405 2.57 -10.97 -3.75
CA VAL A 405 2.77 -12.33 -3.21
C VAL A 405 4.17 -12.88 -3.43
N PHE A 406 4.86 -12.52 -4.53
CA PHE A 406 6.23 -12.96 -4.77
C PHE A 406 7.24 -12.11 -4.02
N GLU A 407 7.02 -10.84 -3.93
CA GLU A 407 7.88 -9.85 -3.28
C GLU A 407 7.69 -9.85 -1.76
N GLY A 408 6.47 -10.09 -1.29
CA GLY A 408 6.15 -10.37 0.12
C GLY A 408 6.80 -11.66 0.63
N GLY A 409 7.08 -12.60 -0.27
CA GLY A 409 7.81 -13.83 0.05
C GLY A 409 7.00 -15.12 0.03
N ASP A 410 5.73 -15.07 -0.23
CA ASP A 410 4.80 -16.20 -0.21
C ASP A 410 4.46 -16.80 -1.59
N GLY A 411 5.17 -16.39 -2.63
CA GLY A 411 4.97 -16.88 -3.99
C GLY A 411 5.01 -18.39 -4.20
N ASP A 412 5.53 -19.20 -3.23
CA ASP A 412 5.39 -20.66 -3.23
C ASP A 412 3.94 -21.11 -2.89
N GLY A 413 3.12 -20.23 -2.30
CA GLY A 413 1.71 -20.42 -1.99
C GLY A 413 0.82 -20.28 -3.22
N ASP A 414 1.07 -19.28 -4.05
CA ASP A 414 0.40 -19.11 -5.34
C ASP A 414 0.88 -20.15 -6.36
N THR A 415 0.18 -21.25 -6.43
CA THR A 415 0.54 -22.38 -7.33
C THR A 415 -0.10 -22.28 -8.72
N ASN A 416 -1.02 -21.36 -8.89
CA ASN A 416 -1.72 -21.14 -10.14
C ASN A 416 -1.20 -19.91 -10.90
N GLY A 417 -0.50 -18.99 -10.24
CA GLY A 417 0.17 -17.83 -10.82
C GLY A 417 -0.78 -16.69 -11.15
N ASP A 418 -1.77 -16.42 -10.30
CA ASP A 418 -2.70 -15.32 -10.49
C ASP A 418 -2.54 -14.18 -9.47
N GLY A 419 -1.52 -14.27 -8.60
CA GLY A 419 -1.18 -13.27 -7.61
C GLY A 419 -1.83 -13.48 -6.25
N MET A 420 -2.73 -14.42 -6.13
CA MET A 420 -3.49 -14.69 -4.90
C MET A 420 -3.13 -16.05 -4.30
N ILE A 421 -3.31 -16.20 -3.01
CA ILE A 421 -3.20 -17.49 -2.30
C ILE A 421 -4.60 -17.92 -1.86
N ASP A 422 -5.35 -18.55 -2.75
CA ASP A 422 -6.77 -18.84 -2.54
C ASP A 422 -7.13 -20.32 -2.61
N SER A 423 -8.40 -20.61 -2.56
CA SER A 423 -8.94 -21.98 -2.65
C SER A 423 -8.67 -22.71 -3.97
N LEU A 424 -8.11 -22.05 -4.97
CA LEU A 424 -7.71 -22.65 -6.26
C LEU A 424 -6.29 -23.19 -6.19
N ASP A 425 -5.53 -22.84 -5.17
CA ASP A 425 -4.16 -23.28 -4.99
C ASP A 425 -4.01 -24.63 -4.32
N ASP A 426 -2.94 -25.35 -4.70
CA ASP A 426 -2.64 -26.70 -4.18
C ASP A 426 -2.07 -26.62 -2.75
N GLY A 427 -2.92 -26.51 -1.76
CA GLY A 427 -2.47 -26.55 -0.35
C GLY A 427 -3.10 -25.49 0.54
N TYR A 428 -3.86 -24.59 -0.06
CA TYR A 428 -4.60 -23.56 0.66
C TYR A 428 -5.39 -24.12 1.84
N VAL A 429 -5.26 -23.53 2.96
CA VAL A 429 -6.00 -23.79 4.19
C VAL A 429 -6.05 -22.48 4.97
N ASP A 430 -7.21 -22.04 5.25
CA ASP A 430 -7.53 -21.05 6.26
C ASP A 430 -8.31 -21.77 7.37
N SER A 431 -7.77 -21.85 8.57
CA SER A 431 -8.32 -22.68 9.66
C SER A 431 -9.17 -21.92 10.65
N ASP A 432 -8.98 -20.65 10.79
CA ASP A 432 -9.69 -19.75 11.70
C ASP A 432 -10.70 -18.86 10.98
N ASN A 433 -10.68 -18.82 9.67
CA ASN A 433 -11.51 -18.05 8.77
C ASN A 433 -11.37 -16.53 8.97
N ASN A 434 -10.13 -16.06 8.93
CA ASN A 434 -9.80 -14.65 9.02
C ASN A 434 -9.44 -14.04 7.64
N GLY A 435 -9.60 -14.80 6.55
CA GLY A 435 -9.25 -14.41 5.18
C GLY A 435 -7.88 -14.93 4.76
N MET A 436 -6.88 -14.79 5.57
CA MET A 436 -5.50 -15.15 5.26
C MET A 436 -5.24 -16.67 5.28
N SER A 437 -4.32 -17.14 4.47
CA SER A 437 -3.92 -18.57 4.43
C SER A 437 -3.05 -18.96 5.63
N ASP A 438 -3.33 -20.12 6.32
CA ASP A 438 -2.47 -20.71 7.38
C ASP A 438 -0.97 -20.77 6.98
N VAL A 439 -0.65 -20.75 5.70
CA VAL A 439 0.74 -20.86 5.20
C VAL A 439 1.41 -19.50 5.22
N SER A 440 0.72 -18.44 4.84
CA SER A 440 1.21 -17.06 4.88
C SER A 440 1.39 -16.62 6.33
N GLU A 441 0.43 -16.86 7.21
CA GLU A 441 0.55 -16.61 8.64
C GLU A 441 1.75 -17.33 9.32
N LEU A 442 2.16 -18.48 8.78
CA LEU A 442 3.26 -19.28 9.34
C LEU A 442 4.62 -18.91 8.76
N SER A 443 4.69 -18.29 7.61
CA SER A 443 5.95 -17.81 7.02
C SER A 443 6.53 -16.70 7.89
N ASP A 444 5.69 -15.95 8.54
CA ASP A 444 6.05 -14.90 9.50
C ASP A 444 6.50 -15.39 10.89
N GLN A 445 6.58 -16.71 11.15
CA GLN A 445 7.00 -17.28 12.45
C GLN A 445 8.39 -17.93 12.41
N PRO A 446 9.32 -17.67 13.28
CA PRO A 446 9.62 -16.50 14.09
C PRO A 446 11.07 -16.02 13.84
N ASP A 447 11.30 -15.10 13.06
CA ASP A 447 12.51 -14.28 13.17
C ASP A 447 12.08 -12.83 13.41
N THR A 448 11.80 -12.44 14.52
CA THR A 448 11.81 -11.17 15.24
C THR A 448 11.71 -9.84 14.44
N ASP A 449 11.32 -9.87 13.19
CA ASP A 449 11.04 -8.71 12.37
C ASP A 449 9.79 -9.06 11.52
N PHE A 450 8.66 -8.47 11.85
CA PHE A 450 7.37 -8.56 11.18
C PHE A 450 7.28 -7.60 9.97
N ASP A 451 8.36 -7.33 9.31
CA ASP A 451 8.37 -6.52 8.12
C ASP A 451 8.24 -7.43 6.89
N PRO A 452 7.44 -7.09 5.89
CA PRO A 452 7.52 -7.71 4.57
C PRO A 452 8.97 -7.72 4.10
N LEU A 453 9.32 -8.59 3.17
CA LEU A 453 10.71 -8.70 2.71
C LEU A 453 11.26 -7.31 2.32
N SER A 454 12.48 -7.03 2.75
CA SER A 454 13.33 -5.95 2.26
C SER A 454 14.73 -6.52 2.10
N VAL A 455 15.02 -7.01 0.92
CA VAL A 455 16.24 -7.78 0.62
C VAL A 455 17.49 -6.93 0.72
N ASP A 456 17.43 -5.67 0.34
CA ASP A 456 18.54 -4.72 0.44
C ASP A 456 18.74 -4.14 1.83
N ASN A 457 17.78 -4.34 2.74
CA ASN A 457 17.72 -3.84 4.12
C ASN A 457 17.64 -2.31 4.21
N ASP A 458 16.94 -1.69 3.31
CA ASP A 458 16.59 -0.27 3.47
C ASP A 458 15.32 -0.13 4.32
N THR A 459 14.38 0.73 4.04
CA THR A 459 13.14 0.90 4.84
C THR A 459 11.89 0.81 3.99
N ILE A 460 12.03 0.42 2.73
CA ILE A 460 10.94 0.17 1.81
C ILE A 460 10.82 -1.35 1.70
N PRO A 461 9.67 -1.94 1.89
CA PRO A 461 9.47 -3.35 1.60
C PRO A 461 9.57 -3.63 0.10
N ASP A 462 9.94 -4.84 -0.26
CA ASP A 462 10.20 -5.20 -1.66
C ASP A 462 8.97 -4.98 -2.56
N TYR A 463 7.76 -5.22 -2.08
CA TYR A 463 6.49 -5.01 -2.83
C TYR A 463 6.16 -3.53 -3.12
N LEU A 464 6.91 -2.59 -2.55
CA LEU A 464 6.80 -1.14 -2.79
C LEU A 464 8.08 -0.56 -3.38
N ASP A 465 9.10 -1.38 -3.68
CA ASP A 465 10.42 -0.93 -4.12
C ASP A 465 10.70 -1.36 -5.57
N LEU A 466 10.72 -0.42 -6.47
CA LEU A 466 11.00 -0.64 -7.89
C LEU A 466 12.42 -1.17 -8.22
N ASP A 467 13.30 -1.39 -7.23
CA ASP A 467 14.69 -1.91 -7.35
C ASP A 467 15.05 -2.64 -6.05
N SER A 468 14.28 -3.68 -5.72
CA SER A 468 14.25 -4.39 -4.43
C SER A 468 15.60 -4.85 -3.91
N ASP A 469 16.57 -5.15 -4.80
CA ASP A 469 17.92 -5.56 -4.42
C ASP A 469 18.98 -4.44 -4.48
N ASP A 470 18.59 -3.16 -4.83
CA ASP A 470 19.43 -1.95 -4.99
C ASP A 470 20.66 -2.19 -5.89
N ASP A 471 20.55 -3.07 -6.91
CA ASP A 471 21.63 -3.31 -7.88
C ASP A 471 21.65 -2.27 -9.01
N GLY A 472 20.59 -1.45 -9.13
CA GLY A 472 20.42 -0.38 -10.09
C GLY A 472 19.73 -0.85 -11.37
N CYS A 473 19.06 -1.96 -11.33
CA CYS A 473 18.10 -2.44 -12.30
C CYS A 473 16.70 -2.32 -11.69
N TYR A 474 15.73 -1.93 -12.42
CA TYR A 474 14.36 -1.98 -11.95
C TYR A 474 13.78 -3.38 -12.08
N ASP A 475 12.98 -3.78 -11.13
CA ASP A 475 12.40 -5.12 -11.01
C ASP A 475 11.54 -5.49 -12.23
N VAL A 476 10.77 -4.55 -12.78
CA VAL A 476 10.07 -4.69 -14.07
C VAL A 476 10.98 -5.21 -15.19
N VAL A 477 12.26 -4.80 -15.21
CA VAL A 477 13.22 -5.22 -16.24
C VAL A 477 13.77 -6.59 -15.90
N GLU A 478 13.99 -6.92 -14.66
CA GLU A 478 14.50 -8.22 -14.19
C GLU A 478 13.46 -9.31 -14.30
N ALA A 479 12.19 -8.98 -14.06
CA ALA A 479 11.05 -9.84 -14.39
C ALA A 479 10.93 -10.13 -15.90
N GLY A 480 11.65 -9.35 -16.73
CA GLY A 480 11.71 -9.57 -18.19
C GLY A 480 10.72 -8.75 -18.98
N PHE A 481 10.10 -7.78 -18.35
CA PHE A 481 9.17 -6.85 -19.00
C PHE A 481 9.92 -5.68 -19.64
N VAL A 482 9.19 -4.79 -20.30
CA VAL A 482 9.77 -3.67 -21.03
C VAL A 482 9.32 -2.37 -20.40
N ASP A 483 10.24 -1.72 -19.74
CA ASP A 483 10.12 -0.33 -19.34
C ASP A 483 10.60 0.58 -20.48
N GLU A 484 9.70 1.24 -21.21
CA GLU A 484 10.04 2.07 -22.38
C GLU A 484 10.47 3.50 -22.02
N ASP A 485 10.09 4.03 -20.88
CA ASP A 485 10.42 5.39 -20.41
C ASP A 485 11.41 5.44 -19.23
N GLY A 486 11.68 4.32 -18.60
CA GLY A 486 12.76 4.17 -17.62
C GLY A 486 12.40 4.70 -16.25
N ASP A 487 11.15 4.49 -15.82
CA ASP A 487 10.65 4.91 -14.52
C ASP A 487 10.45 3.77 -13.50
N GLY A 488 10.63 2.53 -13.93
CA GLY A 488 10.52 1.34 -13.09
C GLY A 488 9.14 0.69 -13.12
N ILE A 489 8.15 1.37 -13.68
CA ILE A 489 6.75 0.92 -13.72
C ILE A 489 6.48 0.20 -15.05
N LEU A 490 5.57 -0.79 -15.04
CA LEU A 490 5.21 -1.56 -16.22
C LEU A 490 4.47 -0.69 -17.25
N GLY A 491 5.09 -0.44 -18.39
CA GLY A 491 4.45 0.25 -19.52
C GLY A 491 5.02 1.61 -19.87
N ILE A 492 4.19 2.62 -20.05
CA ILE A 492 4.58 4.00 -20.35
C ILE A 492 3.71 4.98 -19.59
N GLY A 493 4.28 5.72 -18.66
CA GLY A 493 3.59 6.72 -17.86
C GLY A 493 2.60 6.07 -16.90
N VAL A 494 1.57 6.80 -16.45
CA VAL A 494 0.59 6.24 -15.50
C VAL A 494 -0.12 5.04 -16.14
N PRO A 495 -0.03 3.84 -15.57
CA PRO A 495 -0.65 2.65 -16.13
C PRO A 495 -2.18 2.75 -16.10
N ILE A 496 -2.82 1.86 -16.83
CA ILE A 496 -4.26 1.63 -16.69
C ILE A 496 -4.37 0.24 -16.07
N VAL A 497 -4.97 0.20 -14.91
CA VAL A 497 -5.14 -1.02 -14.13
C VAL A 497 -6.57 -1.54 -14.20
N ASP A 498 -6.78 -2.77 -13.75
CA ASP A 498 -8.12 -3.27 -13.45
C ASP A 498 -8.48 -3.01 -11.97
N ASN A 499 -9.43 -3.69 -11.42
CA ASN A 499 -9.90 -3.48 -10.04
C ASN A 499 -9.09 -4.25 -8.99
N LEU A 500 -8.00 -4.84 -9.36
CA LEU A 500 -7.01 -5.52 -8.51
C LEU A 500 -5.62 -4.92 -8.75
N GLY A 501 -5.54 -3.68 -9.20
CA GLY A 501 -4.28 -2.99 -9.50
C GLY A 501 -3.50 -3.50 -10.70
N GLN A 502 -3.82 -4.66 -11.23
CA GLN A 502 -3.04 -5.27 -12.31
C GLN A 502 -3.03 -4.40 -13.57
N VAL A 503 -1.85 -4.09 -14.08
CA VAL A 503 -1.67 -3.28 -15.27
C VAL A 503 -2.27 -3.93 -16.52
N VAL A 504 -3.30 -3.31 -17.11
CA VAL A 504 -3.97 -3.77 -18.32
C VAL A 504 -3.52 -2.98 -19.54
N THR A 505 -2.28 -3.12 -19.96
CA THR A 505 -1.75 -2.40 -21.12
C THR A 505 -2.06 -3.05 -22.45
N ASP A 506 -1.98 -2.25 -23.55
CA ASP A 506 -2.13 -2.69 -24.95
C ASP A 506 -0.95 -3.60 -25.42
N GLY A 507 -0.78 -4.77 -24.81
CA GLY A 507 0.30 -5.67 -25.24
C GLY A 507 0.31 -7.02 -24.52
N GLY A 508 -0.27 -7.10 -23.35
CA GLY A 508 -0.45 -8.35 -22.60
C GLY A 508 0.85 -8.98 -22.16
N ASP A 509 1.78 -8.19 -21.68
CA ASP A 509 3.12 -8.64 -21.30
C ASP A 509 3.38 -8.47 -19.78
N GLY A 510 2.35 -8.38 -18.93
CA GLY A 510 2.44 -8.39 -17.48
C GLY A 510 2.20 -9.79 -16.89
N TYR A 511 2.66 -9.98 -15.68
CA TYR A 511 2.28 -11.09 -14.80
C TYR A 511 2.56 -12.48 -15.38
N ASN A 512 3.80 -12.82 -15.49
CA ASN A 512 4.26 -14.19 -15.67
C ASN A 512 5.05 -14.57 -14.42
N ASP A 513 5.27 -15.88 -14.22
CA ASP A 513 6.18 -16.33 -13.16
C ASP A 513 7.49 -15.52 -13.21
N PRO A 514 7.90 -14.83 -12.14
CA PRO A 514 9.14 -14.08 -12.12
C PRO A 514 10.34 -14.93 -12.52
N ILE A 515 11.35 -14.30 -13.13
CA ILE A 515 12.50 -15.02 -13.66
C ILE A 515 13.46 -15.38 -12.52
N ASP A 516 13.89 -16.64 -12.44
CA ASP A 516 15.04 -17.13 -11.69
C ASP A 516 16.07 -17.66 -12.72
N ALA A 517 16.95 -16.79 -13.20
CA ALA A 517 17.84 -17.07 -14.31
C ALA A 517 18.98 -18.04 -13.96
N ASP A 518 19.43 -18.08 -12.72
CA ASP A 518 20.50 -18.97 -12.25
C ASP A 518 19.96 -20.28 -11.64
N GLY A 519 18.67 -20.32 -11.28
CA GLY A 519 17.99 -21.51 -10.76
C GLY A 519 18.33 -21.78 -9.30
N ASN A 520 18.59 -20.76 -8.51
CA ASN A 520 18.93 -20.86 -7.10
C ASN A 520 17.68 -20.93 -6.19
N GLY A 521 16.52 -20.53 -6.71
CA GLY A 521 15.23 -20.53 -6.02
C GLY A 521 14.87 -19.17 -5.42
N VAL A 522 15.59 -18.12 -5.75
CA VAL A 522 15.25 -16.72 -5.49
C VAL A 522 15.00 -16.08 -6.85
N ILE A 523 14.00 -15.28 -7.00
CA ILE A 523 13.70 -14.55 -8.24
C ILE A 523 14.73 -13.44 -8.47
N ASP A 524 14.97 -13.09 -9.74
CA ASP A 524 16.09 -12.19 -10.10
C ASP A 524 15.94 -10.78 -9.50
N CYS A 525 14.74 -10.26 -9.26
CA CYS A 525 14.49 -8.98 -8.61
C CYS A 525 14.88 -8.96 -7.11
N LEU A 526 14.83 -10.10 -6.45
CA LEU A 526 15.26 -10.26 -5.05
C LEU A 526 16.68 -10.81 -4.90
N ASP A 527 17.46 -10.97 -5.99
CA ASP A 527 18.79 -11.59 -5.98
C ASP A 527 19.85 -10.67 -6.59
N ALA A 528 20.39 -9.76 -5.78
CA ALA A 528 21.43 -8.82 -6.18
C ALA A 528 22.61 -9.52 -6.85
N LEU A 529 22.72 -9.45 -8.17
CA LEU A 529 23.84 -9.99 -8.88
C LEU A 529 25.10 -9.15 -8.71
N THR A 530 25.83 -9.33 -7.62
CA THR A 530 27.11 -8.67 -7.42
C THR A 530 28.22 -9.31 -8.26
N LEU A 531 28.44 -8.77 -9.46
CA LEU A 531 29.62 -9.08 -10.25
C LEU A 531 30.83 -8.26 -9.78
N THR A 532 31.79 -8.89 -9.14
CA THR A 532 33.06 -8.23 -8.83
C THR A 532 34.08 -8.53 -9.94
N VAL A 533 34.55 -7.47 -10.62
CA VAL A 533 35.53 -7.56 -11.69
C VAL A 533 36.87 -6.99 -11.22
N THR A 534 37.90 -7.84 -11.14
CA THR A 534 39.27 -7.43 -10.85
C THR A 534 40.14 -7.53 -12.11
N LEU A 535 40.79 -6.41 -12.44
CA LEU A 535 41.72 -6.35 -13.57
C LEU A 535 43.16 -6.59 -13.14
N ASP A 536 43.86 -7.44 -13.88
CA ASP A 536 45.29 -7.66 -13.70
C ASP A 536 46.03 -7.57 -15.04
N SER A 537 47.20 -6.99 -15.05
CA SER A 537 48.05 -6.89 -16.23
C SER A 537 49.46 -7.34 -15.96
N TYR A 538 50.00 -8.17 -16.88
CA TYR A 538 51.36 -8.65 -16.79
C TYR A 538 52.23 -7.93 -17.87
N PRO A 539 53.39 -7.31 -17.55
CA PRO A 539 54.22 -7.63 -16.39
C PRO A 539 54.20 -6.66 -15.19
N TYR A 540 53.56 -5.52 -15.22
CA TYR A 540 53.63 -4.57 -14.08
C TYR A 540 52.40 -3.69 -13.97
N ASN A 541 51.81 -3.64 -12.77
CA ASN A 541 50.68 -2.76 -12.39
C ASN A 541 51.13 -1.68 -11.45
N PHE A 542 50.61 -0.46 -11.66
CA PHE A 542 50.55 0.61 -10.65
C PHE A 542 49.10 0.93 -10.44
N ASN A 543 48.63 0.76 -9.21
CA ASN A 543 47.29 1.21 -8.82
C ASN A 543 47.30 2.72 -8.70
N ASP A 544 46.52 3.41 -9.50
CA ASP A 544 46.19 4.81 -9.33
C ASP A 544 44.83 4.90 -8.58
N PRO A 545 44.66 5.82 -7.62
CA PRO A 545 43.38 5.99 -6.97
C PRO A 545 42.33 6.41 -8.01
N ASP A 546 41.10 5.95 -7.78
CA ASP A 546 39.92 6.26 -8.57
C ASP A 546 39.86 7.75 -8.99
N GLN A 547 40.10 8.03 -10.27
CA GLN A 547 40.21 9.39 -10.82
C GLN A 547 38.89 9.91 -11.40
N ASP A 548 37.95 9.06 -11.66
CA ASP A 548 36.63 9.41 -12.20
C ASP A 548 35.48 9.28 -11.20
N GLU A 549 35.80 8.92 -9.95
CA GLU A 549 34.85 8.86 -8.81
C GLU A 549 33.70 7.84 -9.00
N ASN A 550 33.94 6.77 -9.80
CA ASN A 550 32.98 5.70 -10.02
C ASN A 550 33.14 4.50 -9.08
N GLY A 551 33.96 4.62 -8.04
CA GLY A 551 34.24 3.57 -7.06
C GLY A 551 35.21 2.47 -7.50
N ILE A 552 35.59 2.42 -8.77
CA ILE A 552 36.42 1.35 -9.35
C ILE A 552 37.87 1.81 -9.52
N THR A 553 38.83 1.01 -9.08
CA THR A 553 40.26 1.35 -9.13
C THR A 553 40.82 1.24 -10.56
N ASP A 554 41.30 2.36 -11.12
CA ASP A 554 42.00 2.41 -12.38
C ASP A 554 43.48 1.95 -12.24
N THR A 555 44.03 1.37 -13.33
CA THR A 555 45.38 0.83 -13.31
C THR A 555 46.21 1.41 -14.46
N ILE A 556 47.41 1.90 -14.17
CA ILE A 556 48.39 2.29 -15.20
C ILE A 556 49.39 1.16 -15.35
N THR A 557 49.50 0.60 -16.55
CA THR A 557 50.48 -0.46 -16.87
C THR A 557 51.62 0.08 -17.69
N THR A 558 52.82 0.14 -17.12
CA THR A 558 54.03 0.52 -17.84
C THR A 558 54.67 -0.66 -18.50
N THR A 559 54.93 -0.56 -19.81
CA THR A 559 55.52 -1.63 -20.63
C THR A 559 56.49 -1.05 -21.66
N LEU A 560 57.23 -1.90 -22.33
CA LEU A 560 58.25 -1.49 -23.32
C LEU A 560 57.82 -1.86 -24.76
N GLN A 561 58.16 -0.98 -25.69
CA GLN A 561 57.96 -1.24 -27.09
C GLN A 561 58.55 -2.61 -27.54
N GLY A 562 57.75 -3.38 -28.21
CA GLY A 562 58.10 -4.69 -28.72
C GLY A 562 57.84 -5.85 -27.75
N ASP A 563 57.39 -5.56 -26.55
CA ASP A 563 56.95 -6.58 -25.62
C ASP A 563 55.49 -6.99 -25.90
N ALA A 564 55.08 -8.14 -25.42
CA ALA A 564 53.69 -8.57 -25.41
C ALA A 564 53.05 -8.22 -24.08
N LEU A 565 51.73 -7.93 -24.08
CA LEU A 565 50.95 -7.65 -22.91
C LEU A 565 49.79 -8.64 -22.83
N ILE A 566 49.47 -9.06 -21.63
CA ILE A 566 48.24 -9.82 -21.31
C ILE A 566 47.49 -9.04 -20.23
N ILE A 567 46.26 -8.78 -20.49
CA ILE A 567 45.31 -8.22 -19.52
C ILE A 567 44.32 -9.34 -19.21
N SER A 568 44.09 -9.66 -17.97
CA SER A 568 43.13 -10.66 -17.54
C SER A 568 42.19 -10.10 -16.50
N ILE A 569 41.01 -10.68 -16.45
CA ILE A 569 40.03 -10.38 -15.42
C ILE A 569 39.66 -11.65 -14.68
N ASP A 570 39.45 -11.51 -13.40
CA ASP A 570 38.76 -12.48 -12.58
C ASP A 570 37.39 -11.89 -12.27
N VAL A 571 36.33 -12.64 -12.55
CA VAL A 571 34.95 -12.34 -12.22
C VAL A 571 34.58 -13.30 -11.11
N SER A 572 34.05 -12.76 -10.03
CA SER A 572 33.43 -13.52 -8.95
C SER A 572 31.98 -13.07 -8.79
N SER A 573 31.09 -14.03 -8.70
CA SER A 573 29.69 -13.84 -8.31
C SER A 573 29.41 -14.67 -7.05
N GLU A 574 28.40 -14.35 -6.31
CA GLU A 574 27.99 -15.19 -5.18
C GLU A 574 27.25 -16.47 -5.61
N GLY A 575 26.85 -16.62 -6.88
CA GLY A 575 26.17 -17.79 -7.43
C GLY A 575 27.11 -18.86 -8.08
N ASP A 576 26.81 -20.14 -7.92
CA ASP A 576 27.55 -21.27 -8.51
C ASP A 576 27.01 -21.58 -9.93
N GLY A 577 27.66 -21.08 -10.96
CA GLY A 577 27.39 -21.53 -12.32
C GLY A 577 27.09 -20.47 -13.36
N LEU A 578 27.16 -19.22 -12.97
CA LEU A 578 26.91 -18.06 -13.83
C LEU A 578 27.68 -18.11 -15.14
N GLN A 579 27.00 -17.90 -16.26
CA GLN A 579 27.60 -17.79 -17.58
C GLN A 579 27.81 -16.31 -17.90
N VAL A 580 29.06 -15.86 -17.97
CA VAL A 580 29.36 -14.47 -18.31
C VAL A 580 29.88 -14.33 -19.73
N VAL A 581 29.57 -13.21 -20.37
CA VAL A 581 30.06 -12.83 -21.70
C VAL A 581 30.94 -11.59 -21.53
N TYR A 582 32.06 -11.58 -22.25
CA TYR A 582 33.06 -10.52 -22.18
C TYR A 582 33.09 -9.72 -23.46
N GLN A 583 33.21 -8.40 -23.37
CA GLN A 583 33.46 -7.52 -24.49
C GLN A 583 34.52 -6.47 -24.14
N TRP A 584 35.77 -6.69 -24.62
CA TRP A 584 36.83 -5.71 -24.42
C TRP A 584 36.64 -4.49 -25.30
N GLN A 585 36.82 -3.32 -24.67
CA GLN A 585 36.75 -2.01 -25.32
C GLN A 585 38.09 -1.28 -25.19
N ILE A 586 38.33 -0.40 -26.14
CA ILE A 586 39.54 0.41 -26.23
C ILE A 586 39.15 1.90 -26.40
N SER A 587 39.89 2.77 -25.74
CA SER A 587 39.83 4.22 -25.94
C SER A 587 41.23 4.74 -26.35
N THR A 588 41.28 5.61 -27.35
CA THR A 588 42.48 6.30 -27.81
C THR A 588 42.42 7.79 -27.58
N ASP A 589 41.42 8.27 -26.85
CA ASP A 589 41.16 9.67 -26.53
C ASP A 589 41.01 9.93 -25.02
N GLN A 590 41.74 9.18 -24.23
CA GLN A 590 41.78 9.30 -22.76
C GLN A 590 40.40 9.00 -22.09
N GLY A 591 39.67 8.04 -22.62
CA GLY A 591 38.42 7.55 -22.03
C GLY A 591 37.16 8.35 -22.44
N PHE A 592 37.27 9.33 -23.34
CA PHE A 592 36.11 10.06 -23.80
C PHE A 592 35.21 9.24 -24.73
N THR A 593 35.82 8.40 -25.59
CA THR A 593 35.06 7.50 -26.46
C THR A 593 35.61 6.07 -26.37
N TRP A 594 34.72 5.09 -26.38
CA TRP A 594 35.05 3.68 -26.29
C TRP A 594 34.54 2.92 -27.50
N TYR A 595 35.36 2.04 -28.04
CA TYR A 595 35.02 1.18 -29.18
C TYR A 595 35.37 -0.27 -28.84
N ASN A 596 34.64 -1.21 -29.40
CA ASN A 596 35.06 -2.60 -29.32
C ASN A 596 36.46 -2.78 -29.94
N VAL A 597 37.25 -3.64 -29.36
CA VAL A 597 38.67 -3.82 -29.83
C VAL A 597 38.74 -4.09 -31.32
N SER A 598 37.83 -4.90 -31.87
CA SER A 598 37.73 -5.21 -33.31
C SER A 598 37.47 -3.98 -34.19
N GLU A 599 36.93 -2.91 -33.66
CA GLU A 599 36.60 -1.68 -34.38
C GLU A 599 37.71 -0.65 -34.37
N SER A 600 38.73 -0.85 -33.52
CA SER A 600 39.87 0.07 -33.34
C SER A 600 40.79 0.16 -34.51
N GLY A 601 40.80 -0.84 -35.41
CA GLY A 601 41.73 -0.97 -36.50
C GLY A 601 43.14 -1.41 -36.12
N LEU A 602 43.41 -1.62 -34.84
CA LEU A 602 44.69 -2.14 -34.35
C LEU A 602 44.79 -3.63 -34.67
N THR A 603 46.02 -4.13 -34.81
CA THR A 603 46.29 -5.52 -35.20
C THR A 603 47.17 -6.22 -34.17
N GLY A 604 46.98 -7.52 -33.99
CA GLY A 604 47.77 -8.32 -33.05
C GLY A 604 47.16 -8.34 -31.63
N ILE A 605 45.87 -7.99 -31.53
CA ILE A 605 45.09 -8.14 -30.33
C ILE A 605 44.21 -9.39 -30.48
N GLU A 606 44.17 -10.23 -29.48
CA GLU A 606 43.37 -11.48 -29.45
C GLU A 606 42.67 -11.59 -28.07
N GLY A 607 41.51 -12.22 -28.03
CA GLY A 607 40.77 -12.48 -26.79
C GLY A 607 39.69 -11.44 -26.46
N GLU A 608 39.21 -10.69 -27.44
CA GLU A 608 38.22 -9.61 -27.29
C GLU A 608 36.94 -10.02 -26.52
N THR A 609 36.55 -11.28 -26.63
CA THR A 609 35.34 -11.84 -26.00
C THR A 609 35.70 -12.95 -25.00
N THR A 610 36.82 -12.83 -24.33
CA THR A 610 37.25 -13.78 -23.30
C THR A 610 37.75 -13.07 -22.06
N SER A 611 37.89 -13.76 -20.95
CA SER A 611 38.43 -13.19 -19.70
C SER A 611 39.87 -12.68 -19.82
N GLN A 612 40.50 -12.84 -20.99
CA GLN A 612 41.89 -12.45 -21.20
C GLN A 612 42.09 -11.83 -22.57
N LEU A 613 42.57 -10.57 -22.57
CA LEU A 613 42.99 -9.86 -23.76
C LEU A 613 44.52 -9.97 -23.90
N SER A 614 45.00 -10.34 -25.09
CA SER A 614 46.44 -10.44 -25.36
C SER A 614 46.84 -9.53 -26.51
N ILE A 615 47.92 -8.76 -26.33
CA ILE A 615 48.52 -7.90 -27.34
C ILE A 615 49.91 -8.48 -27.65
N SER A 616 50.12 -8.93 -28.87
CA SER A 616 51.31 -9.66 -29.26
C SER A 616 52.56 -8.80 -29.39
N THR A 617 52.39 -7.54 -29.74
CA THR A 617 53.52 -6.59 -29.91
C THR A 617 53.04 -5.15 -29.68
N LEU A 618 53.53 -4.50 -28.68
CA LEU A 618 53.23 -3.11 -28.35
C LEU A 618 54.12 -2.16 -29.17
N THR A 619 53.53 -1.11 -29.67
CA THR A 619 54.24 0.05 -30.26
C THR A 619 53.86 1.31 -29.53
N VAL A 620 54.81 2.22 -29.31
CA VAL A 620 54.50 3.51 -28.68
C VAL A 620 53.50 4.32 -29.50
N ASP A 621 53.66 4.25 -30.84
CA ASP A 621 52.82 5.07 -31.74
C ASP A 621 51.36 4.60 -31.80
N ASP A 622 51.04 3.36 -31.42
CA ASP A 622 49.70 2.78 -31.48
C ASP A 622 49.05 2.60 -30.12
N TYR A 623 49.84 2.39 -29.06
CA TYR A 623 49.34 1.96 -27.76
C TYR A 623 49.65 2.89 -26.58
N ASP A 624 50.58 3.87 -26.72
CA ASP A 624 50.89 4.80 -25.63
C ASP A 624 49.69 5.70 -25.34
N GLU A 625 49.33 5.84 -24.06
CA GLU A 625 48.15 6.59 -23.59
C GLU A 625 46.80 5.95 -24.06
N THR A 626 46.78 4.69 -24.54
CA THR A 626 45.52 4.00 -24.80
C THR A 626 44.98 3.38 -23.52
N MET A 627 43.64 3.36 -23.42
CA MET A 627 42.96 2.75 -22.30
C MET A 627 42.18 1.52 -22.75
N PHE A 628 42.11 0.52 -21.88
CA PHE A 628 41.27 -0.67 -22.05
C PHE A 628 40.36 -0.84 -20.88
N ARG A 629 39.16 -1.33 -21.15
CA ARG A 629 38.18 -1.79 -20.18
C ARG A 629 37.46 -3.00 -20.74
N VAL A 630 36.77 -3.75 -19.90
CA VAL A 630 35.91 -4.84 -20.33
C VAL A 630 34.51 -4.60 -19.82
N LEU A 631 33.55 -4.85 -20.68
CA LEU A 631 32.16 -4.99 -20.32
C LEU A 631 31.91 -6.48 -20.07
N VAL A 632 31.41 -6.82 -18.91
CA VAL A 632 31.00 -8.18 -18.52
C VAL A 632 29.49 -8.17 -18.41
N THR A 633 28.85 -9.10 -19.09
CA THR A 633 27.39 -9.26 -19.05
C THR A 633 27.06 -10.69 -18.67
N ALA A 634 26.04 -10.89 -17.87
CA ALA A 634 25.48 -12.20 -17.55
C ALA A 634 24.19 -12.41 -18.37
N PRO A 635 24.18 -13.33 -19.36
CA PRO A 635 22.96 -13.59 -20.13
C PRO A 635 21.89 -14.24 -19.26
N GLY A 636 20.75 -13.63 -19.17
CA GLY A 636 19.64 -14.05 -18.33
C GLY A 636 19.31 -12.99 -17.27
N TYR A 637 20.29 -12.28 -16.77
CA TYR A 637 20.14 -11.09 -15.94
C TYR A 637 20.12 -9.84 -16.83
N TYR A 638 19.03 -9.12 -16.85
CA TYR A 638 18.80 -8.05 -17.82
C TYR A 638 19.70 -6.83 -17.61
N CYS A 639 20.03 -6.50 -16.38
CA CYS A 639 20.87 -5.35 -16.03
C CYS A 639 22.30 -5.66 -15.66
N ALA A 640 22.69 -6.90 -15.51
CA ALA A 640 24.05 -7.29 -15.12
C ALA A 640 25.11 -6.94 -16.15
N ASN A 641 25.37 -5.63 -16.27
CA ASN A 641 26.40 -5.06 -17.11
C ASN A 641 27.45 -4.38 -16.24
N VAL A 642 28.48 -5.09 -15.84
CA VAL A 642 29.59 -4.49 -15.09
C VAL A 642 30.69 -4.03 -16.03
N ILE A 643 31.03 -2.77 -15.94
CA ILE A 643 32.19 -2.21 -16.61
C ILE A 643 33.38 -2.26 -15.64
N SER A 644 34.45 -2.95 -16.04
CA SER A 644 35.68 -2.99 -15.25
C SER A 644 36.34 -1.62 -15.08
N GLY A 645 37.20 -1.49 -14.12
CA GLY A 645 38.17 -0.40 -14.06
C GLY A 645 38.97 -0.26 -15.35
N LYS A 646 39.58 0.88 -15.58
CA LYS A 646 40.36 1.20 -16.78
C LYS A 646 41.82 0.80 -16.59
N ILE A 647 42.43 0.26 -17.66
CA ILE A 647 43.87 0.07 -17.73
C ILE A 647 44.41 1.04 -18.74
N GLU A 648 45.23 2.01 -18.32
CA GLU A 648 46.00 2.89 -19.18
C GLU A 648 47.37 2.30 -19.48
N LEU A 649 47.73 2.30 -20.74
CA LEU A 649 49.05 1.81 -21.18
C LEU A 649 50.05 2.99 -21.24
N ASP A 650 51.13 2.87 -20.51
CA ASP A 650 52.32 3.71 -20.61
C ASP A 650 53.45 2.93 -21.33
N VAL A 651 53.48 3.06 -22.66
CA VAL A 651 54.40 2.30 -23.52
C VAL A 651 55.66 3.09 -23.76
N LYS A 652 56.81 2.62 -23.25
CA LYS A 652 58.08 3.30 -23.35
C LYS A 652 58.96 2.75 -24.45
N TYR A 653 59.74 3.63 -25.08
CA TYR A 653 60.71 3.22 -26.05
C TYR A 653 61.88 2.43 -25.36
N LYS A 654 62.28 1.29 -25.93
CA LYS A 654 63.43 0.55 -25.50
C LYS A 654 64.75 1.31 -25.66
N GLU A 655 64.83 2.15 -26.74
CA GLU A 655 66.03 2.92 -27.09
C GLU A 655 65.58 4.31 -27.59
N LEU A 656 66.42 5.33 -27.24
CA LEU A 656 66.24 6.69 -27.75
C LEU A 656 66.46 6.76 -29.25
N HIS A 657 65.49 7.11 -30.03
CA HIS A 657 65.63 7.27 -31.49
C HIS A 657 65.70 8.73 -31.88
N ILE A 658 66.87 9.14 -32.29
CA ILE A 658 67.18 10.52 -32.69
C ILE A 658 67.25 10.62 -34.20
N PRO A 659 66.30 11.28 -34.89
CA PRO A 659 66.30 11.38 -36.34
C PRO A 659 67.43 12.26 -36.84
N THR A 660 68.00 11.86 -37.99
CA THR A 660 69.13 12.53 -38.63
C THR A 660 68.73 13.71 -39.50
N GLY A 661 67.44 14.05 -39.56
CA GLY A 661 66.94 15.21 -40.35
C GLY A 661 65.49 15.51 -40.17
N PHE A 662 65.09 16.75 -40.47
CA PHE A 662 63.71 17.20 -40.50
C PHE A 662 63.55 18.36 -41.47
N SER A 663 62.31 18.76 -41.81
CA SER A 663 62.01 19.75 -42.85
C SER A 663 61.07 20.82 -42.38
N PRO A 664 61.52 21.77 -41.54
CA PRO A 664 60.68 22.81 -40.98
C PRO A 664 60.20 23.82 -42.03
N GLY A 665 58.89 24.10 -42.00
CA GLY A 665 58.29 25.15 -42.82
C GLY A 665 58.09 24.79 -44.27
N ASP A 666 58.02 23.53 -44.66
CA ASP A 666 57.78 23.09 -46.03
C ASP A 666 56.26 23.12 -46.40
N GLY A 667 55.40 23.45 -45.46
CA GLY A 667 53.96 23.66 -45.66
C GLY A 667 53.11 22.41 -45.63
N ASN A 668 53.69 21.24 -45.28
CA ASN A 668 52.99 19.96 -45.23
C ASN A 668 52.62 19.51 -43.77
N GLN A 669 53.12 20.29 -42.78
CA GLN A 669 52.96 20.04 -41.36
C GLN A 669 53.60 18.72 -40.86
N ALA A 670 54.22 17.93 -41.72
CA ALA A 670 54.92 16.75 -41.39
C ALA A 670 56.43 17.06 -41.21
N ASN A 671 57.01 16.60 -40.13
CA ASN A 671 58.43 16.79 -39.78
C ASN A 671 58.89 18.25 -39.67
N ASP A 672 57.97 19.17 -39.33
CA ASP A 672 58.29 20.60 -39.05
C ASP A 672 59.13 20.76 -37.80
N LEU A 673 59.04 19.83 -36.88
CA LEU A 673 59.80 19.80 -35.62
C LEU A 673 60.78 18.59 -35.63
N TRP A 674 61.90 18.77 -34.97
CA TRP A 674 62.83 17.69 -34.76
C TRP A 674 62.36 16.80 -33.61
N LYS A 675 61.69 15.70 -33.94
CA LYS A 675 61.06 14.81 -32.98
C LYS A 675 61.96 13.63 -32.64
N ILE A 676 62.47 13.66 -31.39
CA ILE A 676 63.24 12.55 -30.81
C ILE A 676 62.26 11.60 -30.14
N ARG A 677 62.13 10.37 -30.65
CA ARG A 677 61.29 9.35 -30.03
C ARG A 677 61.93 8.85 -28.77
N GLY A 678 61.16 8.68 -27.69
CA GLY A 678 61.65 8.28 -26.36
C GLY A 678 62.23 9.43 -25.55
N VAL A 679 62.13 10.69 -25.98
CA VAL A 679 62.64 11.86 -25.27
C VAL A 679 61.93 12.09 -23.91
N ARG A 680 60.65 11.66 -23.79
CA ARG A 680 59.87 11.79 -22.56
C ARG A 680 60.47 10.96 -21.41
N GLU A 681 61.23 9.87 -21.73
CA GLU A 681 61.90 9.07 -20.73
C GLU A 681 63.05 9.81 -20.03
N TYR A 682 63.40 10.99 -20.51
CA TYR A 682 64.50 11.82 -20.02
C TYR A 682 63.99 13.25 -19.73
N PRO A 683 63.13 13.45 -18.73
CA PRO A 683 62.48 14.75 -18.52
C PRO A 683 63.47 15.88 -18.19
N ASN A 684 64.63 15.59 -17.64
CA ASN A 684 65.68 16.59 -17.32
C ASN A 684 66.81 16.64 -18.37
N ASN A 685 66.52 16.13 -19.60
CA ASN A 685 67.48 16.16 -20.69
C ASN A 685 67.87 17.59 -21.07
N THR A 686 69.00 17.70 -21.78
CA THR A 686 69.41 18.96 -22.42
C THR A 686 69.85 18.71 -23.87
N VAL A 687 69.32 19.47 -24.79
CA VAL A 687 69.70 19.43 -26.20
C VAL A 687 70.56 20.65 -26.52
N HIS A 688 71.71 20.43 -27.09
CA HIS A 688 72.58 21.47 -27.65
C HIS A 688 72.73 21.20 -29.13
N ILE A 689 72.56 22.25 -29.98
CA ILE A 689 72.76 22.17 -31.44
C ILE A 689 73.88 23.13 -31.81
N TYR A 690 74.80 22.66 -32.63
CA TYR A 690 75.96 23.39 -33.11
C TYR A 690 75.94 23.46 -34.63
N ASN A 691 76.41 24.57 -35.21
CA ASN A 691 76.69 24.65 -36.62
C ASN A 691 78.05 24.02 -36.97
N ARG A 692 78.40 23.97 -38.28
CA ARG A 692 79.66 23.35 -38.76
C ARG A 692 80.95 24.11 -38.29
N TRP A 693 80.83 25.25 -37.63
CA TRP A 693 81.92 25.97 -37.02
C TRP A 693 81.98 25.84 -35.51
N GLU A 694 81.26 24.81 -34.95
CA GLU A 694 81.17 24.51 -33.54
C GLU A 694 80.57 25.66 -32.73
N VAL A 695 79.81 26.55 -33.34
CA VAL A 695 79.10 27.60 -32.66
C VAL A 695 77.69 27.05 -32.26
N LYS A 696 77.36 27.16 -30.96
CA LYS A 696 76.08 26.72 -30.42
C LYS A 696 74.96 27.67 -30.99
N VAL A 697 73.98 27.09 -31.66
CA VAL A 697 72.86 27.79 -32.31
C VAL A 697 71.54 27.56 -31.65
N TYR A 698 71.43 26.46 -30.84
CA TYR A 698 70.24 26.13 -30.09
C TYR A 698 70.60 25.40 -28.81
N GLU A 699 69.87 25.69 -27.74
CA GLU A 699 69.98 25.01 -26.46
C GLU A 699 68.61 24.95 -25.76
N LYS A 700 68.24 23.76 -25.25
CA LYS A 700 67.00 23.60 -24.53
C LYS A 700 67.18 22.52 -23.46
N GLN A 701 67.00 22.93 -22.20
CA GLN A 701 66.84 22.01 -21.09
C GLN A 701 65.38 21.57 -21.01
N GLY A 702 65.10 20.32 -20.72
CA GLY A 702 63.78 19.73 -20.82
C GLY A 702 63.26 19.83 -22.25
N TYR A 703 63.97 19.27 -23.21
CA TYR A 703 63.59 19.26 -24.61
C TYR A 703 62.50 18.22 -24.86
N PHE A 704 61.37 18.67 -25.38
CA PHE A 704 60.21 17.82 -25.74
C PHE A 704 59.77 18.12 -27.17
N ASN A 705 60.61 17.79 -28.15
CA ASN A 705 60.26 17.87 -29.57
C ASN A 705 59.77 19.25 -30.07
N THR A 706 60.38 20.33 -29.54
CA THR A 706 59.93 21.72 -29.77
C THR A 706 60.82 22.49 -30.73
N TRP A 707 61.91 21.91 -31.25
CA TRP A 707 62.82 22.63 -32.16
C TRP A 707 62.35 22.60 -33.60
N ASP A 708 62.10 23.78 -34.15
CA ASP A 708 61.62 24.06 -35.49
C ASP A 708 62.76 24.52 -36.45
N GLY A 709 63.99 24.35 -36.07
CA GLY A 709 65.14 24.79 -36.87
C GLY A 709 65.44 26.27 -36.77
N THR A 710 64.97 26.93 -35.71
CA THR A 710 65.33 28.32 -35.40
C THR A 710 66.47 28.39 -34.38
N SER A 711 67.20 29.53 -34.33
CA SER A 711 68.22 29.79 -33.32
C SER A 711 67.58 30.37 -32.06
N ASN A 712 68.14 30.01 -30.87
CA ASN A 712 67.76 30.63 -29.58
C ASN A 712 68.99 31.07 -28.76
N THR A 713 70.18 31.15 -29.40
CA THR A 713 71.43 31.57 -28.74
C THR A 713 71.97 32.86 -29.34
N GLY A 714 72.56 33.72 -28.50
CA GLY A 714 72.91 35.09 -28.82
C GLY A 714 73.99 35.36 -29.88
N PHE A 715 74.46 34.35 -30.62
CA PHE A 715 75.38 34.51 -31.79
C PHE A 715 74.65 34.69 -33.13
N VAL A 716 73.37 34.36 -33.16
CA VAL A 716 72.45 34.62 -34.26
C VAL A 716 71.20 35.23 -33.68
N ASP A 717 70.52 36.17 -34.39
CA ASP A 717 69.32 36.76 -33.84
C ASP A 717 68.30 35.66 -33.42
N GLU A 718 67.77 35.75 -32.21
CA GLU A 718 66.80 34.78 -31.66
C GLU A 718 65.61 34.64 -32.58
N ASN A 719 65.13 33.39 -32.71
CA ASN A 719 64.04 32.97 -33.64
C ASN A 719 64.36 33.13 -35.14
N THR A 720 65.62 33.32 -35.51
CA THR A 720 66.02 33.33 -36.91
C THR A 720 66.06 31.88 -37.45
N PRO A 721 65.39 31.58 -38.56
CA PRO A 721 65.49 30.29 -39.22
C PRO A 721 66.94 30.01 -39.63
N LEU A 722 67.47 28.86 -39.17
CA LEU A 722 68.78 28.42 -39.52
C LEU A 722 68.82 27.98 -40.99
N PRO A 723 69.90 28.23 -41.75
CA PRO A 723 70.03 27.79 -43.12
C PRO A 723 69.94 26.26 -43.32
N GLU A 724 69.57 25.82 -44.48
CA GLU A 724 69.62 24.44 -44.85
C GLU A 724 71.06 23.91 -44.68
N GLY A 725 71.18 22.72 -44.09
CA GLY A 725 72.52 22.12 -43.88
C GLY A 725 72.59 21.17 -42.73
N VAL A 726 73.82 20.69 -42.48
CA VAL A 726 74.12 19.79 -41.39
C VAL A 726 74.46 20.59 -40.15
N TYR A 727 73.84 20.22 -39.03
CA TYR A 727 74.10 20.64 -37.67
C TYR A 727 74.51 19.48 -36.82
N PHE A 728 75.25 19.72 -35.76
CA PHE A 728 75.67 18.66 -34.83
C PHE A 728 74.89 18.85 -33.52
N PHE A 729 74.41 17.78 -32.95
CA PHE A 729 73.71 17.82 -31.69
C PHE A 729 74.49 17.08 -30.59
N VAL A 730 74.27 17.48 -29.39
CA VAL A 730 74.57 16.77 -28.16
C VAL A 730 73.27 16.72 -27.38
N PHE A 731 72.82 15.51 -27.09
CA PHE A 731 71.68 15.26 -26.21
C PHE A 731 72.21 14.65 -24.92
N GLU A 732 72.12 15.41 -23.83
CA GLU A 732 72.47 15.00 -22.47
C GLU A 732 71.23 14.40 -21.81
N TYR A 733 71.33 13.20 -21.23
CA TYR A 733 70.20 12.51 -20.65
C TYR A 733 69.64 13.20 -19.41
N GLY A 734 70.47 13.92 -18.66
CA GLY A 734 70.11 14.54 -17.41
C GLY A 734 70.16 13.59 -16.21
N ASP A 735 70.03 14.12 -15.00
CA ASP A 735 69.89 13.37 -13.74
C ASP A 735 70.98 12.32 -13.46
N GLY A 736 72.15 12.39 -14.13
CA GLY A 736 73.23 11.40 -14.03
C GLY A 736 72.92 10.09 -14.71
N VAL A 737 71.97 10.03 -15.64
CA VAL A 737 71.65 8.87 -16.44
C VAL A 737 72.81 8.55 -17.34
N ILE A 738 73.27 7.30 -17.29
CA ILE A 738 74.39 6.77 -18.12
C ILE A 738 73.89 5.68 -18.98
N ILE A 739 73.95 5.83 -20.33
CA ILE A 739 73.64 4.81 -21.31
C ILE A 739 74.90 4.48 -22.08
N ASP A 740 75.23 3.18 -22.19
CA ASP A 740 76.46 2.69 -22.79
C ASP A 740 77.77 3.38 -22.24
N GLY A 741 77.76 3.71 -20.96
CA GLY A 741 78.88 4.35 -20.31
C GLY A 741 79.03 5.85 -20.60
N LYS A 742 78.01 6.52 -21.11
CA LYS A 742 78.02 7.95 -21.44
C LYS A 742 76.81 8.65 -20.86
N GLU A 743 77.00 9.87 -20.42
CA GLU A 743 75.96 10.80 -19.96
C GLU A 743 75.24 11.53 -21.09
N TYR A 744 75.72 11.35 -22.33
CA TYR A 744 75.20 12.01 -23.51
C TYR A 744 75.33 11.18 -24.76
N VAL A 745 74.47 11.42 -25.74
CA VAL A 745 74.61 10.97 -27.11
C VAL A 745 74.85 12.16 -28.03
N LYS A 746 75.66 11.98 -29.06
CA LYS A 746 75.94 13.02 -30.06
C LYS A 746 75.82 12.48 -31.47
N GLY A 747 75.47 13.36 -32.39
CA GLY A 747 75.29 13.04 -33.78
C GLY A 747 75.14 14.26 -34.62
N TYR A 748 74.53 14.09 -35.76
CA TYR A 748 74.13 15.20 -36.65
C TYR A 748 72.68 15.15 -37.00
N VAL A 749 72.14 16.36 -37.35
CA VAL A 749 70.80 16.55 -37.85
C VAL A 749 70.86 17.44 -39.11
N TYR A 750 70.15 17.07 -40.13
CA TYR A 750 70.05 17.85 -41.37
C TYR A 750 68.75 18.63 -41.40
N ILE A 751 68.87 19.96 -41.52
CA ILE A 751 67.73 20.82 -41.77
C ILE A 751 67.56 20.93 -43.28
N ARG A 752 66.38 20.52 -43.77
CA ARG A 752 65.96 20.70 -45.17
C ARG A 752 64.92 21.81 -45.23
N ARG A 753 65.14 22.79 -46.09
CA ARG A 753 64.16 23.85 -46.32
C ARG A 753 63.64 23.81 -47.75
N LYS A 754 62.40 24.11 -47.92
CA LYS A 754 61.80 24.22 -49.25
C LYS A 754 62.29 25.54 -49.88
N GLU A 755 62.86 25.50 -51.09
CA GLU A 755 63.23 26.70 -51.88
C GLU A 755 62.01 27.55 -52.24
#